data_4f29c7ffb30807d856e5ca60d32453f4
#
_entry.id   4f29c7ffb30807d856e5ca60d32453f4
#
_cell.length_a   1.000
_cell.length_b   1.000
_cell.length_c   1.000
_cell.angle_alpha   90.00
_cell.angle_beta   90.00
_cell.angle_gamma   90.00
#
_symmetry.space_group_name_H-M   'P 1'
#
loop_
_entity.id
_entity.type
_entity.pdbx_description
1 polymer ?
#
loop_
_entity_poly.entity_id
_entity_poly.type
_entity_poly.pdbx_seq_one_letter_code
_entity_poly.pdbx_strand_id
1 'polypeptide(L)'
;MKIALIASLIALTAASQAQPKWIEAESFDNPGGWVLDTQFIDVMGSPYLMAHGMGKVVKDASTEVELPAGEYTLWARTKNWVGPWDAPGAPGRFEISVNGEKLKHEFGATGKDWHWDKAGPVKVSGKAKIALHDLTGFDGRVDAIVLSDDAGFTPTTDMRRKMLGLPEKAPETSQYDLVVVGGGYSGMGAAISGARQGLKVAFIQNRPVLGGNGSSEIQVWAMGGTRRGLYPHLGEIVEEFADRASNSPAASPDEFNDKLKEETVKAEKTIELFLNTHVYGVELNADKKNIRSVIGLDTKSGKETRFVGKLFVDCTGHGSVGALAGAEFMMEEKGRMGMSNMWVMQNLKKPVTWPATPWALPLTLEDFPEPRPLAPVGKKNAANMAGFDLGYTPVPNPEEYLHGEWFWESGFDKHPINDLELIRDHNFRAVYGAVSALKTNLAEKYAPYDLTWLAYIGGPRESRRIVGDMILSGEDMVKGIIHPDGCVPTTWDQDLHYPKEQYAKNFPNNPFISRAEFGKHTDRKNGYPVPYRCFYSKDIGNLFMAGRTISVDRNSLGSTRVMRTCGMMGEVVGKAAWICVRHHTTPRGVYDQYLDILKDLMNQPGAMRRDNLEGDLYLPANAKKLPDTALSSDSIDPKKLEGIVIDDKEAELNGKWAHGEGLKPYVGEYYSYGSDKGASARFAFSVKQTGSYEVRIFFQPHENRAKTAPVSVLSADGEKTVTVNQTKAAPLPQGAYSLGTFKFTAGEESAVIFRTAAAGGNVHLDAVQVLPAK
;
A
#
# COMPACT_ATOMS: atom_id res chain seq x y z
N MET A 1 73.45 -10.28 -65.36
CA MET A 1 73.19 -9.42 -64.19
C MET A 1 71.68 -9.41 -63.92
N LYS A 2 71.22 -10.18 -62.91
CA LYS A 2 69.80 -10.20 -62.49
C LYS A 2 69.68 -9.39 -61.20
N ILE A 3 68.98 -8.31 -61.27
CA ILE A 3 68.68 -7.47 -60.07
C ILE A 3 67.41 -8.04 -59.43
N ALA A 4 67.53 -8.55 -58.22
CA ALA A 4 66.42 -8.99 -57.45
C ALA A 4 65.84 -7.79 -56.63
N LEU A 5 64.59 -7.42 -56.90
CA LEU A 5 63.83 -6.46 -56.12
C LEU A 5 63.23 -7.17 -54.89
N ILE A 6 63.69 -6.82 -53.71
CA ILE A 6 63.08 -7.23 -52.45
C ILE A 6 61.99 -6.22 -52.08
N ALA A 7 60.75 -6.58 -52.30
CA ALA A 7 59.59 -5.80 -51.78
C ALA A 7 59.31 -6.16 -50.31
N SER A 8 59.65 -5.28 -49.38
CA SER A 8 59.26 -5.40 -47.99
C SER A 8 57.79 -5.11 -47.87
N LEU A 9 56.97 -6.12 -47.59
CA LEU A 9 55.54 -5.99 -47.17
C LEU A 9 55.51 -5.53 -45.73
N ILE A 10 55.26 -4.25 -45.45
CA ILE A 10 54.88 -3.77 -44.11
C ILE A 10 53.41 -4.11 -43.94
N ALA A 11 53.12 -5.20 -43.26
CA ALA A 11 51.77 -5.50 -42.79
C ALA A 11 51.42 -4.50 -41.68
N LEU A 12 50.69 -3.43 -42.00
CA LEU A 12 49.97 -2.67 -41.01
C LEU A 12 48.85 -3.59 -40.43
N THR A 13 49.10 -4.21 -39.33
CA THR A 13 48.00 -4.77 -38.48
C THR A 13 47.22 -3.57 -37.96
N ALA A 14 46.15 -3.19 -38.62
CA ALA A 14 45.15 -2.34 -38.04
C ALA A 14 44.62 -3.12 -36.79
N ALA A 15 44.98 -2.66 -35.62
CA ALA A 15 44.36 -3.19 -34.39
C ALA A 15 42.86 -2.98 -34.56
N SER A 16 42.14 -4.08 -34.67
CA SER A 16 40.67 -4.05 -34.65
C SER A 16 40.24 -3.39 -33.34
N GLN A 17 39.70 -2.17 -33.41
CA GLN A 17 39.12 -1.54 -32.23
C GLN A 17 38.11 -2.51 -31.62
N ALA A 18 38.23 -2.76 -30.31
CA ALA A 18 37.25 -3.58 -29.59
C ALA A 18 35.89 -2.88 -29.57
N GLN A 19 34.82 -3.65 -29.71
CA GLN A 19 33.48 -3.06 -29.53
C GLN A 19 33.35 -2.54 -28.08
N PRO A 20 32.83 -1.32 -27.89
CA PRO A 20 32.62 -0.79 -26.56
C PRO A 20 31.77 -1.76 -25.74
N LYS A 21 32.10 -1.96 -24.46
CA LYS A 21 31.40 -2.86 -23.55
C LYS A 21 30.44 -2.08 -22.68
N TRP A 22 29.16 -2.36 -22.81
CA TRP A 22 28.09 -1.83 -21.96
C TRP A 22 27.82 -2.82 -20.82
N ILE A 23 27.70 -2.33 -19.59
CA ILE A 23 27.47 -3.08 -18.38
C ILE A 23 26.39 -2.36 -17.59
N GLU A 24 25.23 -3.00 -17.45
CA GLU A 24 24.17 -2.50 -16.58
C GLU A 24 24.54 -2.70 -15.10
N ALA A 25 24.35 -1.68 -14.28
CA ALA A 25 24.69 -1.78 -12.86
C ALA A 25 23.80 -2.80 -12.12
N GLU A 26 22.53 -2.89 -12.49
CA GLU A 26 21.59 -3.88 -11.95
C GLU A 26 21.98 -5.34 -12.25
N SER A 27 22.83 -5.56 -13.26
CA SER A 27 23.30 -6.90 -13.62
C SER A 27 24.59 -7.32 -12.90
N PHE A 28 25.09 -6.54 -11.94
CA PHE A 28 26.29 -6.88 -11.21
C PHE A 28 26.15 -8.19 -10.43
N ASP A 29 27.16 -9.06 -10.52
CA ASP A 29 27.18 -10.38 -9.90
C ASP A 29 27.03 -10.29 -8.37
N ASN A 30 27.58 -9.24 -7.78
CA ASN A 30 27.50 -8.96 -6.36
C ASN A 30 27.06 -7.49 -6.15
N PRO A 31 25.81 -7.25 -5.75
CA PRO A 31 25.33 -5.88 -5.48
C PRO A 31 25.88 -5.30 -4.16
N GLY A 32 26.58 -6.09 -3.32
CA GLY A 32 27.12 -5.63 -2.04
C GLY A 32 26.04 -5.12 -1.09
N GLY A 33 26.13 -3.85 -0.73
CA GLY A 33 25.11 -3.14 0.05
C GLY A 33 24.29 -2.13 -0.75
N TRP A 34 24.45 -2.13 -2.09
CA TRP A 34 23.67 -1.27 -2.98
C TRP A 34 22.30 -1.89 -3.23
N VAL A 35 21.27 -1.08 -3.22
CA VAL A 35 19.88 -1.50 -3.49
C VAL A 35 19.52 -1.29 -4.95
N LEU A 36 18.63 -2.13 -5.47
CA LEU A 36 18.12 -2.02 -6.82
C LEU A 36 16.87 -1.12 -6.83
N ASP A 37 16.94 0.01 -7.53
CA ASP A 37 15.79 0.91 -7.70
C ASP A 37 15.14 0.72 -9.07
N THR A 38 13.88 0.28 -9.05
CA THR A 38 13.09 -0.07 -10.23
C THR A 38 11.93 0.90 -10.51
N GLN A 39 11.84 2.01 -9.75
CA GLN A 39 10.66 2.88 -9.79
C GLN A 39 10.60 3.78 -11.02
N PHE A 40 11.74 4.07 -11.63
CA PHE A 40 11.87 5.14 -12.64
C PHE A 40 12.17 4.61 -14.03
N ILE A 41 11.99 3.33 -14.30
CA ILE A 41 12.27 2.67 -15.58
C ILE A 41 11.51 3.34 -16.73
N ASP A 42 10.26 3.80 -16.49
CA ASP A 42 9.46 4.50 -17.51
C ASP A 42 10.14 5.79 -18.03
N VAL A 43 11.01 6.41 -17.23
CA VAL A 43 11.77 7.62 -17.58
C VAL A 43 13.22 7.29 -17.92
N MET A 44 13.82 6.35 -17.20
CA MET A 44 15.23 6.00 -17.28
C MET A 44 15.56 5.00 -18.41
N GLY A 45 14.63 4.09 -18.72
CA GLY A 45 14.81 2.96 -19.65
C GLY A 45 15.42 1.72 -19.02
N SER A 46 15.93 1.81 -17.80
CA SER A 46 16.53 0.73 -17.00
C SER A 46 16.39 1.03 -15.50
N PRO A 47 16.49 0.03 -14.61
CA PRO A 47 16.71 0.27 -13.18
C PRO A 47 18.16 0.73 -12.93
N TYR A 48 18.47 1.07 -11.69
CA TYR A 48 19.83 1.43 -11.29
C TYR A 48 20.19 0.94 -9.88
N LEU A 49 21.47 0.86 -9.56
CA LEU A 49 21.96 0.62 -8.20
C LEU A 49 22.07 1.94 -7.42
N MET A 50 21.69 1.89 -6.13
CA MET A 50 21.74 3.03 -5.22
C MET A 50 22.38 2.65 -3.88
N ALA A 51 23.36 3.44 -3.42
CA ALA A 51 24.02 3.27 -2.12
C ALA A 51 23.16 3.85 -0.99
N HIS A 52 22.08 3.15 -0.61
CA HIS A 52 21.12 3.60 0.39
C HIS A 52 21.56 3.25 1.82
N GLY A 53 22.65 3.86 2.28
CA GLY A 53 23.27 3.57 3.57
C GLY A 53 22.76 4.41 4.74
N MET A 54 21.93 5.43 4.49
CA MET A 54 21.39 6.33 5.52
C MET A 54 22.51 6.95 6.39
N GLY A 55 23.57 7.45 5.71
CA GLY A 55 24.74 8.05 6.35
C GLY A 55 25.84 7.06 6.74
N LYS A 56 25.73 5.80 6.36
CA LYS A 56 26.76 4.77 6.55
C LYS A 56 27.19 4.22 5.19
N VAL A 57 28.48 4.19 4.97
CA VAL A 57 29.05 3.60 3.75
C VAL A 57 28.60 2.16 3.61
N VAL A 58 28.06 1.80 2.44
CA VAL A 58 27.60 0.45 2.14
C VAL A 58 28.73 -0.40 1.60
N LYS A 59 28.55 -1.74 1.60
CA LYS A 59 29.53 -2.66 1.01
C LYS A 59 29.59 -2.50 -0.50
N ASP A 60 30.77 -2.70 -1.07
CA ASP A 60 31.02 -2.57 -2.49
C ASP A 60 30.16 -3.50 -3.33
N ALA A 61 29.61 -2.94 -4.41
CA ALA A 61 29.04 -3.74 -5.49
C ALA A 61 30.15 -4.09 -6.50
N SER A 62 30.11 -5.27 -7.09
CA SER A 62 31.14 -5.69 -8.06
C SER A 62 30.65 -6.68 -9.11
N THR A 63 31.28 -6.63 -10.27
CA THR A 63 31.11 -7.59 -11.36
C THR A 63 32.42 -7.85 -12.10
N GLU A 64 32.49 -8.95 -12.86
CA GLU A 64 33.62 -9.25 -13.70
C GLU A 64 33.19 -9.39 -15.17
N VAL A 65 33.91 -8.73 -16.06
CA VAL A 65 33.62 -8.76 -17.49
C VAL A 65 34.87 -9.11 -18.29
N GLU A 66 34.69 -9.82 -19.40
CA GLU A 66 35.79 -10.12 -20.34
C GLU A 66 35.93 -8.96 -21.35
N LEU A 67 37.16 -8.51 -21.51
CA LEU A 67 37.56 -7.46 -22.42
C LEU A 67 38.90 -7.82 -23.06
N PRO A 68 39.18 -7.50 -24.32
CA PRO A 68 40.53 -7.59 -24.91
C PRO A 68 41.55 -6.82 -24.08
N ALA A 69 42.81 -7.25 -24.10
CA ALA A 69 43.87 -6.49 -23.46
C ALA A 69 44.03 -5.12 -24.17
N GLY A 70 44.04 -4.05 -23.37
CA GLY A 70 44.06 -2.70 -23.90
C GLY A 70 43.96 -1.61 -22.84
N GLU A 71 43.94 -0.38 -23.31
CA GLU A 71 43.67 0.80 -22.48
C GLU A 71 42.29 1.35 -22.82
N TYR A 72 41.46 1.55 -21.81
CA TYR A 72 40.05 1.92 -21.97
C TYR A 72 39.73 3.21 -21.28
N THR A 73 38.81 3.98 -21.83
CA THR A 73 38.07 5.03 -21.17
C THR A 73 36.86 4.41 -20.52
N LEU A 74 36.60 4.73 -19.22
CA LEU A 74 35.41 4.33 -18.49
C LEU A 74 34.43 5.49 -18.45
N TRP A 75 33.18 5.18 -18.69
CA TRP A 75 32.06 6.09 -18.53
C TRP A 75 31.06 5.48 -17.55
N ALA A 76 30.55 6.27 -16.59
CA ALA A 76 29.46 5.87 -15.72
C ALA A 76 28.26 6.80 -15.90
N ARG A 77 27.08 6.24 -16.04
CA ARG A 77 25.84 7.04 -16.07
C ARG A 77 25.38 7.27 -14.64
N THR A 78 25.45 8.52 -14.17
CA THR A 78 25.19 8.92 -12.80
C THR A 78 24.67 10.37 -12.73
N LYS A 79 24.40 10.86 -11.54
CA LYS A 79 24.00 12.27 -11.27
C LYS A 79 24.32 12.68 -9.84
N ASN A 80 24.47 13.97 -9.58
CA ASN A 80 24.33 14.51 -8.23
C ASN A 80 22.84 14.65 -7.89
N TRP A 81 22.30 13.73 -7.10
CA TRP A 81 20.86 13.66 -6.86
C TRP A 81 20.26 14.90 -6.15
N VAL A 82 21.08 15.70 -5.47
CA VAL A 82 20.64 16.99 -4.88
C VAL A 82 20.87 18.18 -5.81
N GLY A 83 21.48 17.96 -6.99
CA GLY A 83 21.75 18.98 -8.00
C GLY A 83 20.52 19.76 -8.47
N PRO A 84 19.31 19.20 -8.60
CA PRO A 84 18.11 19.95 -8.99
C PRO A 84 17.77 21.13 -8.07
N TRP A 85 18.23 21.11 -6.82
CA TRP A 85 18.03 22.20 -5.86
C TRP A 85 19.25 23.10 -5.67
N ASP A 86 20.32 22.91 -6.42
CA ASP A 86 21.61 23.59 -6.19
C ASP A 86 22.08 23.50 -4.73
N ALA A 87 21.74 22.39 -4.06
CA ALA A 87 22.07 22.18 -2.66
C ALA A 87 23.58 21.95 -2.49
N PRO A 88 24.19 22.47 -1.40
CA PRO A 88 25.62 22.36 -1.18
C PRO A 88 26.07 20.93 -0.94
N GLY A 89 27.25 20.58 -1.45
CA GLY A 89 27.82 19.24 -1.36
C GLY A 89 27.27 18.28 -2.40
N ALA A 90 27.82 17.10 -2.42
CA ALA A 90 27.42 16.02 -3.32
C ALA A 90 27.32 14.74 -2.47
N PRO A 91 26.15 14.47 -1.86
CA PRO A 91 26.02 13.38 -0.89
C PRO A 91 26.17 12.00 -1.52
N GLY A 92 25.80 11.83 -2.81
CA GLY A 92 25.85 10.56 -3.51
C GLY A 92 27.18 10.23 -4.18
N ARG A 93 28.33 10.65 -3.61
CA ARG A 93 29.65 10.39 -4.19
C ARG A 93 30.08 8.94 -4.02
N PHE A 94 30.69 8.41 -5.06
CA PHE A 94 31.30 7.08 -5.06
C PHE A 94 32.54 7.04 -5.96
N GLU A 95 33.38 6.03 -5.78
CA GLU A 95 34.53 5.74 -6.62
C GLU A 95 34.32 4.42 -7.40
N ILE A 96 35.03 4.28 -8.49
CA ILE A 96 35.08 3.02 -9.25
C ILE A 96 36.50 2.51 -9.24
N SER A 97 36.71 1.21 -8.99
CA SER A 97 37.97 0.54 -9.21
C SER A 97 37.86 -0.51 -10.33
N VAL A 98 38.96 -0.69 -11.05
CA VAL A 98 39.13 -1.75 -12.06
C VAL A 98 40.33 -2.60 -11.66
N ASN A 99 40.11 -3.91 -11.48
CA ASN A 99 41.14 -4.86 -11.03
C ASN A 99 41.84 -4.43 -9.72
N GLY A 100 41.11 -3.75 -8.83
CA GLY A 100 41.60 -3.24 -7.54
C GLY A 100 42.32 -1.91 -7.61
N GLU A 101 42.53 -1.34 -8.77
CA GLU A 101 43.08 0.01 -8.95
C GLU A 101 41.92 1.02 -8.99
N LYS A 102 41.89 1.94 -8.02
CA LYS A 102 40.89 3.00 -7.94
C LYS A 102 41.15 4.07 -8.99
N LEU A 103 40.10 4.50 -9.69
CA LEU A 103 40.16 5.64 -10.58
C LEU A 103 40.31 6.93 -9.79
N LYS A 104 41.12 7.86 -10.31
CA LYS A 104 41.29 9.19 -9.72
C LYS A 104 40.12 10.11 -10.11
N HIS A 105 38.91 9.67 -9.82
CA HIS A 105 37.67 10.40 -10.16
C HIS A 105 36.56 10.02 -9.19
N GLU A 106 35.85 11.01 -8.65
CA GLU A 106 34.65 10.81 -7.84
C GLU A 106 33.42 10.99 -8.71
N PHE A 107 32.61 9.95 -8.82
CA PHE A 107 31.33 9.95 -9.53
C PHE A 107 30.18 10.39 -8.61
N GLY A 108 29.02 10.75 -9.21
CA GLY A 108 27.85 11.21 -8.47
C GLY A 108 27.99 12.61 -7.85
N ALA A 109 29.08 13.33 -8.18
CA ALA A 109 29.38 14.65 -7.64
C ALA A 109 28.83 15.81 -8.49
N THR A 110 28.50 15.57 -9.74
CA THR A 110 28.12 16.58 -10.73
C THR A 110 26.79 16.30 -11.40
N GLY A 111 26.29 17.29 -12.14
CA GLY A 111 25.07 17.17 -12.96
C GLY A 111 23.77 17.28 -12.15
N LYS A 112 22.76 17.94 -12.71
CA LYS A 112 21.39 18.01 -12.18
C LYS A 112 20.54 16.83 -12.64
N ASP A 113 20.85 16.35 -13.85
CA ASP A 113 20.19 15.23 -14.51
C ASP A 113 21.16 14.08 -14.75
N TRP A 114 20.64 12.92 -15.08
CA TRP A 114 21.41 11.75 -15.47
C TRP A 114 22.30 12.06 -16.65
N HIS A 115 23.60 11.83 -16.51
CA HIS A 115 24.60 12.09 -17.55
C HIS A 115 25.71 11.03 -17.53
N TRP A 116 26.49 10.99 -18.59
CA TRP A 116 27.66 10.13 -18.67
C TRP A 116 28.89 10.88 -18.14
N ASP A 117 29.42 10.40 -17.04
CA ASP A 117 30.61 10.93 -16.37
C ASP A 117 31.83 10.08 -16.76
N LYS A 118 32.93 10.74 -17.16
CA LYS A 118 34.08 10.12 -17.78
C LYS A 118 35.26 10.00 -16.83
N ALA A 119 35.92 8.83 -16.81
CA ALA A 119 37.14 8.59 -16.07
C ALA A 119 38.12 7.69 -16.84
N GLY A 120 39.33 7.62 -16.39
CA GLY A 120 40.37 6.79 -16.95
C GLY A 120 41.59 7.59 -17.43
N PRO A 121 42.51 6.98 -18.14
CA PRO A 121 42.46 5.64 -18.73
C PRO A 121 42.62 4.49 -17.72
N VAL A 122 42.08 3.31 -18.03
CA VAL A 122 42.25 2.07 -17.30
C VAL A 122 42.89 0.99 -18.18
N LYS A 123 43.84 0.23 -17.62
CA LYS A 123 44.46 -0.89 -18.33
C LYS A 123 43.77 -2.20 -17.97
N VAL A 124 43.42 -2.98 -19.00
CA VAL A 124 42.77 -4.27 -18.86
C VAL A 124 43.61 -5.33 -19.57
N SER A 125 43.74 -6.53 -19.01
CA SER A 125 44.49 -7.65 -19.55
C SER A 125 43.64 -8.92 -19.67
N GLY A 126 42.54 -8.85 -20.44
CA GLY A 126 41.64 -9.99 -20.69
C GLY A 126 40.41 -10.02 -19.80
N LYS A 127 40.51 -9.60 -18.55
CA LYS A 127 39.38 -9.51 -17.60
C LYS A 127 39.42 -8.20 -16.83
N ALA A 128 38.25 -7.61 -16.61
CA ALA A 128 38.07 -6.44 -15.78
C ALA A 128 37.12 -6.74 -14.63
N LYS A 129 37.62 -6.74 -13.40
CA LYS A 129 36.79 -6.72 -12.19
C LYS A 129 36.49 -5.28 -11.85
N ILE A 130 35.24 -4.88 -11.96
CA ILE A 130 34.75 -3.54 -11.68
C ILE A 130 34.12 -3.57 -10.30
N ALA A 131 34.45 -2.59 -9.44
CA ALA A 131 33.80 -2.41 -8.16
C ALA A 131 33.39 -0.95 -7.92
N LEU A 132 32.21 -0.76 -7.32
CA LEU A 132 31.67 0.52 -6.87
C LEU A 132 31.94 0.68 -5.39
N HIS A 133 32.60 1.76 -5.00
CA HIS A 133 32.93 2.08 -3.62
C HIS A 133 32.12 3.31 -3.18
N ASP A 134 31.13 3.12 -2.33
CA ASP A 134 30.37 4.21 -1.74
C ASP A 134 31.26 5.03 -0.80
N LEU A 135 31.16 6.35 -0.83
CA LEU A 135 31.96 7.26 0.00
C LEU A 135 31.18 7.90 1.15
N THR A 136 29.85 7.83 1.12
CA THR A 136 29.02 8.69 1.97
C THR A 136 27.88 7.97 2.69
N GLY A 137 27.33 6.92 2.08
CA GLY A 137 26.10 6.27 2.51
C GLY A 137 24.83 7.05 2.20
N PHE A 138 24.92 8.08 1.36
CA PHE A 138 23.78 8.93 1.03
C PHE A 138 23.43 8.87 -0.46
N ASP A 139 22.89 7.73 -0.87
CA ASP A 139 22.11 7.54 -2.09
C ASP A 139 22.90 7.79 -3.41
N GLY A 140 24.21 7.53 -3.41
CA GLY A 140 25.01 7.46 -4.62
C GLY A 140 24.38 6.47 -5.60
N ARG A 141 24.27 6.81 -6.90
CA ARG A 141 23.55 6.01 -7.87
C ARG A 141 24.27 5.88 -9.19
N VAL A 142 24.20 4.67 -9.77
CA VAL A 142 24.78 4.34 -11.06
C VAL A 142 23.84 3.44 -11.85
N ASP A 143 23.59 3.83 -13.10
CA ASP A 143 22.71 3.12 -14.02
C ASP A 143 23.50 2.13 -14.88
N ALA A 144 24.56 2.61 -15.53
CA ALA A 144 25.38 1.79 -16.39
C ALA A 144 26.83 2.25 -16.42
N ILE A 145 27.71 1.31 -16.78
CA ILE A 145 29.14 1.56 -17.04
C ILE A 145 29.43 1.16 -18.50
N VAL A 146 30.21 2.00 -19.19
CA VAL A 146 30.71 1.67 -20.52
C VAL A 146 32.23 1.79 -20.54
N LEU A 147 32.89 0.78 -21.13
CA LEU A 147 34.33 0.77 -21.40
C LEU A 147 34.57 0.81 -22.92
N SER A 148 35.40 1.73 -23.38
CA SER A 148 35.75 1.87 -24.78
C SER A 148 37.24 2.15 -24.92
N ASP A 149 37.90 1.49 -25.89
CA ASP A 149 39.28 1.77 -26.32
C ASP A 149 39.34 2.85 -27.44
N ASP A 150 38.17 3.32 -27.89
CA ASP A 150 38.08 4.45 -28.83
C ASP A 150 38.07 5.77 -28.04
N ALA A 151 39.12 6.57 -28.22
CA ALA A 151 39.24 7.88 -27.55
C ALA A 151 38.16 8.89 -28.00
N GLY A 152 37.56 8.70 -29.19
CA GLY A 152 36.47 9.52 -29.73
C GLY A 152 35.07 9.07 -29.34
N PHE A 153 34.95 7.91 -28.66
CA PHE A 153 33.65 7.36 -28.27
C PHE A 153 33.01 8.17 -27.14
N THR A 154 31.71 8.39 -27.26
CA THR A 154 30.85 8.93 -26.18
C THR A 154 29.56 8.12 -26.17
N PRO A 155 29.20 7.48 -25.04
CA PRO A 155 27.97 6.69 -24.93
C PRO A 155 26.74 7.59 -24.98
N THR A 156 25.66 7.06 -25.59
CA THR A 156 24.30 7.63 -25.52
C THR A 156 23.32 6.54 -25.19
N THR A 157 22.19 6.89 -24.55
CA THR A 157 21.21 5.92 -24.04
C THR A 157 20.59 5.05 -25.14
N ASP A 158 20.44 5.58 -26.36
CA ASP A 158 19.90 4.87 -27.49
C ASP A 158 20.82 3.74 -28.00
N MET A 159 22.11 3.78 -27.68
CA MET A 159 23.07 2.70 -28.01
C MET A 159 22.83 1.44 -27.15
N ARG A 160 22.14 1.54 -26.03
CA ARG A 160 21.93 0.48 -25.02
C ARG A 160 21.51 -0.86 -25.66
N ARG A 161 20.40 -0.89 -26.37
CA ARG A 161 19.86 -2.13 -26.97
C ARG A 161 20.87 -2.83 -27.88
N LYS A 162 21.52 -2.08 -28.73
CA LYS A 162 22.52 -2.60 -29.69
C LYS A 162 23.74 -3.16 -28.96
N MET A 163 24.23 -2.42 -27.94
CA MET A 163 25.45 -2.81 -27.22
C MET A 163 25.21 -4.00 -26.29
N LEU A 164 24.02 -4.14 -25.74
CA LEU A 164 23.59 -5.31 -24.96
C LEU A 164 23.25 -6.52 -25.86
N GLY A 165 23.21 -6.36 -27.19
CA GLY A 165 22.81 -7.43 -28.10
C GLY A 165 21.35 -7.87 -27.91
N LEU A 166 20.48 -6.98 -27.39
CA LEU A 166 19.07 -7.30 -27.19
C LEU A 166 18.40 -7.57 -28.56
N PRO A 167 17.53 -8.58 -28.64
CA PRO A 167 16.84 -8.90 -29.88
C PRO A 167 15.97 -7.72 -30.32
N GLU A 168 15.88 -7.48 -31.62
CA GLU A 168 15.01 -6.43 -32.17
C GLU A 168 13.57 -6.58 -31.69
N LYS A 169 13.14 -7.81 -31.52
CA LYS A 169 11.82 -8.18 -31.05
C LYS A 169 11.91 -9.16 -29.87
N ALA A 170 11.36 -8.77 -28.72
CA ALA A 170 11.38 -9.63 -27.53
C ALA A 170 10.69 -10.98 -27.81
N PRO A 171 11.16 -12.11 -27.24
CA PRO A 171 10.51 -13.41 -27.37
C PRO A 171 9.10 -13.41 -26.76
N GLU A 172 8.20 -14.22 -27.35
CA GLU A 172 6.81 -14.35 -26.90
C GLU A 172 6.63 -15.53 -25.95
N THR A 173 5.76 -15.37 -24.96
CA THR A 173 5.25 -16.49 -24.16
C THR A 173 4.19 -17.28 -24.92
N SER A 174 3.81 -18.45 -24.40
CA SER A 174 2.51 -19.05 -24.75
C SER A 174 1.37 -18.10 -24.31
N GLN A 175 0.23 -18.22 -24.98
CA GLN A 175 -0.93 -17.36 -24.66
C GLN A 175 -1.51 -17.69 -23.27
N TYR A 176 -1.71 -16.66 -22.46
CA TYR A 176 -2.46 -16.72 -21.20
C TYR A 176 -3.93 -16.34 -21.42
N ASP A 177 -4.81 -16.83 -20.54
CA ASP A 177 -6.18 -16.36 -20.49
C ASP A 177 -6.28 -14.97 -19.90
N LEU A 178 -5.44 -14.70 -18.86
CA LEU A 178 -5.40 -13.45 -18.14
C LEU A 178 -3.96 -13.03 -17.86
N VAL A 179 -3.60 -11.81 -18.21
CA VAL A 179 -2.32 -11.17 -17.88
C VAL A 179 -2.57 -10.06 -16.87
N VAL A 180 -2.09 -10.24 -15.65
CA VAL A 180 -2.26 -9.27 -14.55
C VAL A 180 -0.94 -8.52 -14.35
N VAL A 181 -0.96 -7.19 -14.52
CA VAL A 181 0.21 -6.33 -14.39
C VAL A 181 0.11 -5.47 -13.12
N GLY A 182 1.04 -5.68 -12.19
CA GLY A 182 1.11 -5.02 -10.89
C GLY A 182 0.75 -5.94 -9.73
N GLY A 183 1.74 -6.22 -8.86
CA GLY A 183 1.68 -7.18 -7.77
C GLY A 183 1.14 -6.63 -6.44
N GLY A 184 0.40 -5.52 -6.47
CA GLY A 184 -0.29 -5.00 -5.29
C GLY A 184 -1.51 -5.84 -4.90
N TYR A 185 -2.25 -5.41 -3.87
CA TYR A 185 -3.46 -6.10 -3.39
C TYR A 185 -4.47 -6.38 -4.51
N SER A 186 -4.69 -5.42 -5.41
CA SER A 186 -5.59 -5.57 -6.55
C SER A 186 -5.14 -6.67 -7.51
N GLY A 187 -3.84 -6.70 -7.84
CA GLY A 187 -3.29 -7.72 -8.74
C GLY A 187 -3.31 -9.12 -8.12
N MET A 188 -3.01 -9.23 -6.83
CA MET A 188 -3.13 -10.49 -6.09
C MET A 188 -4.57 -11.00 -6.09
N GLY A 189 -5.56 -10.13 -5.79
CA GLY A 189 -6.98 -10.47 -5.86
C GLY A 189 -7.39 -10.97 -7.24
N ALA A 190 -6.96 -10.28 -8.32
CA ALA A 190 -7.29 -10.64 -9.69
C ALA A 190 -6.64 -11.97 -10.12
N ALA A 191 -5.36 -12.15 -9.81
CA ALA A 191 -4.62 -13.36 -10.19
C ALA A 191 -5.17 -14.60 -9.47
N ILE A 192 -5.33 -14.55 -8.15
CA ILE A 192 -5.84 -15.67 -7.34
C ILE A 192 -7.28 -16.00 -7.73
N SER A 193 -8.15 -14.97 -7.83
CA SER A 193 -9.55 -15.17 -8.21
C SER A 193 -9.67 -15.77 -9.61
N GLY A 194 -8.91 -15.25 -10.60
CA GLY A 194 -8.89 -15.79 -11.96
C GLY A 194 -8.39 -17.23 -12.00
N ALA A 195 -7.32 -17.55 -11.29
CA ALA A 195 -6.78 -18.91 -11.21
C ALA A 195 -7.78 -19.89 -10.57
N ARG A 196 -8.49 -19.48 -9.53
CA ARG A 196 -9.55 -20.30 -8.89
C ARG A 196 -10.74 -20.54 -9.80
N GLN A 197 -10.95 -19.70 -10.82
CA GLN A 197 -11.91 -19.96 -11.88
C GLN A 197 -11.35 -20.82 -13.04
N GLY A 198 -10.13 -21.36 -12.90
CA GLY A 198 -9.52 -22.25 -13.90
C GLY A 198 -8.81 -21.52 -15.04
N LEU A 199 -8.57 -20.21 -14.96
CA LEU A 199 -7.81 -19.44 -15.94
C LEU A 199 -6.31 -19.72 -15.84
N LYS A 200 -5.61 -19.72 -16.98
CA LYS A 200 -4.15 -19.65 -17.05
C LYS A 200 -3.71 -18.18 -16.90
N VAL A 201 -3.01 -17.87 -15.82
CA VAL A 201 -2.69 -16.48 -15.44
C VAL A 201 -1.20 -16.21 -15.52
N ALA A 202 -0.79 -15.15 -16.23
CA ALA A 202 0.51 -14.51 -16.03
C ALA A 202 0.36 -13.39 -15.01
N PHE A 203 1.13 -13.45 -13.91
CA PHE A 203 1.10 -12.43 -12.87
C PHE A 203 2.45 -11.73 -12.78
N ILE A 204 2.49 -10.44 -13.14
CA ILE A 204 3.72 -9.69 -13.38
C ILE A 204 3.88 -8.59 -12.33
N GLN A 205 5.05 -8.58 -11.66
CA GLN A 205 5.41 -7.58 -10.65
C GLN A 205 6.81 -7.03 -10.91
N ASN A 206 6.97 -5.72 -10.91
CA ASN A 206 8.24 -5.03 -11.18
C ASN A 206 9.25 -5.06 -10.03
N ARG A 207 8.91 -5.59 -8.87
CA ARG A 207 9.74 -5.65 -7.66
C ARG A 207 9.87 -7.09 -7.15
N PRO A 208 10.83 -7.35 -6.22
CA PRO A 208 11.06 -8.70 -5.70
C PRO A 208 9.95 -9.23 -4.78
N VAL A 209 9.06 -8.35 -4.29
CA VAL A 209 8.00 -8.70 -3.34
C VAL A 209 6.63 -8.28 -3.84
N LEU A 210 5.59 -8.96 -3.36
CA LEU A 210 4.18 -8.67 -3.59
C LEU A 210 3.62 -7.74 -2.50
N GLY A 211 2.46 -7.14 -2.76
CA GLY A 211 1.74 -6.29 -1.81
C GLY A 211 1.66 -4.81 -2.20
N GLY A 212 2.53 -4.34 -3.10
CA GLY A 212 2.55 -2.93 -3.49
C GLY A 212 2.86 -2.01 -2.31
N ASN A 213 2.00 -1.03 -2.03
CA ASN A 213 2.18 -0.14 -0.87
C ASN A 213 2.11 -0.91 0.47
N GLY A 214 1.45 -2.06 0.52
CA GLY A 214 1.38 -2.96 1.69
C GLY A 214 2.45 -4.04 1.66
N SER A 215 3.66 -3.74 1.20
CA SER A 215 4.85 -4.60 1.26
C SER A 215 5.85 -4.09 2.28
N SER A 216 6.85 -4.90 2.60
CA SER A 216 7.96 -4.52 3.47
C SER A 216 8.79 -3.34 2.93
N GLU A 217 8.75 -3.09 1.61
CA GLU A 217 9.51 -2.02 0.97
C GLU A 217 8.91 -0.62 1.19
N ILE A 218 7.56 -0.53 1.35
CA ILE A 218 6.86 0.75 1.49
C ILE A 218 6.23 0.89 2.88
N GLN A 219 5.77 -0.22 3.46
CA GLN A 219 5.25 -0.33 4.82
C GLN A 219 3.99 0.50 5.12
N VAL A 220 3.07 0.63 4.18
CA VAL A 220 1.71 1.11 4.45
C VAL A 220 0.82 -0.08 4.81
N TRP A 221 0.28 -0.11 6.03
CA TRP A 221 -0.63 -1.17 6.44
C TRP A 221 -1.93 -1.18 5.65
N ALA A 222 -2.49 -2.39 5.39
CA ALA A 222 -3.65 -2.53 4.54
C ALA A 222 -4.94 -2.23 5.29
N MET A 223 -5.62 -1.15 4.89
CA MET A 223 -6.89 -0.70 5.44
C MET A 223 -8.07 -1.02 4.52
N GLY A 224 -9.28 -0.90 5.06
CA GLY A 224 -10.55 -1.18 4.41
C GLY A 224 -11.25 -2.41 5.00
N GLY A 225 -12.57 -2.37 5.12
CA GLY A 225 -13.39 -3.52 5.56
C GLY A 225 -13.58 -4.52 4.43
N THR A 226 -13.43 -5.80 4.73
CA THR A 226 -13.69 -6.93 3.85
C THR A 226 -14.97 -7.64 4.26
N ARG A 227 -15.57 -8.45 3.37
CA ARG A 227 -16.71 -9.31 3.70
C ARG A 227 -17.92 -8.51 4.22
N ARG A 228 -18.27 -7.41 3.52
CA ARG A 228 -19.33 -6.47 3.89
C ARG A 228 -20.35 -6.31 2.75
N GLY A 229 -21.50 -5.72 3.08
CA GLY A 229 -22.51 -5.28 2.13
C GLY A 229 -23.17 -6.41 1.35
N LEU A 230 -23.39 -6.20 0.05
CA LEU A 230 -24.19 -7.08 -0.82
C LEU A 230 -23.58 -8.48 -1.02
N TYR A 231 -22.24 -8.59 -0.95
CA TYR A 231 -21.50 -9.82 -1.24
C TYR A 231 -20.55 -10.17 -0.11
N PRO A 232 -21.02 -10.82 0.95
CA PRO A 232 -20.25 -11.05 2.18
C PRO A 232 -19.06 -12.03 2.02
N HIS A 233 -18.91 -12.64 0.85
CA HIS A 233 -17.75 -13.47 0.51
C HIS A 233 -16.63 -12.69 -0.20
N LEU A 234 -16.91 -11.47 -0.70
CA LEU A 234 -15.85 -10.62 -1.25
C LEU A 234 -14.90 -10.16 -0.16
N GLY A 235 -13.61 -10.37 -0.38
CA GLY A 235 -12.55 -10.09 0.56
C GLY A 235 -12.02 -11.33 1.29
N GLU A 236 -12.63 -12.50 1.14
CA GLU A 236 -12.09 -13.76 1.69
C GLU A 236 -10.70 -14.07 1.12
N ILE A 237 -10.51 -13.87 -0.19
CA ILE A 237 -9.18 -14.02 -0.83
C ILE A 237 -8.20 -13.00 -0.26
N VAL A 238 -8.62 -11.75 -0.05
CA VAL A 238 -7.77 -10.70 0.54
C VAL A 238 -7.32 -11.10 1.94
N GLU A 239 -8.19 -11.68 2.75
CA GLU A 239 -7.88 -12.10 4.12
C GLU A 239 -6.87 -13.26 4.19
N GLU A 240 -6.73 -14.04 3.13
CA GLU A 240 -5.74 -15.12 3.07
C GLU A 240 -4.29 -14.58 3.01
N PHE A 241 -4.08 -13.43 2.38
CA PHE A 241 -2.75 -12.85 2.15
C PHE A 241 -2.52 -11.48 2.80
N ALA A 242 -3.54 -10.86 3.40
CA ALA A 242 -3.41 -9.53 3.99
C ALA A 242 -2.30 -9.48 5.05
N ASP A 243 -1.62 -8.33 5.10
CA ASP A 243 -0.62 -8.08 6.14
C ASP A 243 -1.24 -8.03 7.54
N ARG A 244 -0.37 -8.20 8.53
CA ARG A 244 -0.70 -8.14 9.95
C ARG A 244 -0.23 -6.86 10.62
N ALA A 245 0.33 -5.94 9.82
CA ALA A 245 0.84 -4.68 10.33
C ALA A 245 -0.29 -3.85 10.96
N SER A 246 0.04 -3.20 12.06
CA SER A 246 -0.85 -2.29 12.80
C SER A 246 -0.35 -0.85 12.80
N ASN A 247 0.78 -0.60 12.16
CA ASN A 247 1.42 0.72 12.04
C ASN A 247 1.97 0.93 10.61
N SER A 248 2.18 2.20 10.26
CA SER A 248 2.80 2.64 9.02
C SER A 248 3.86 3.72 9.32
N PRO A 249 5.15 3.37 9.36
CA PRO A 249 5.74 2.03 9.20
C PRO A 249 5.61 1.16 10.43
N ALA A 250 5.96 -0.13 10.30
CA ALA A 250 6.04 -1.08 11.42
C ALA A 250 7.45 -1.13 12.02
N ALA A 251 7.59 -1.75 13.20
CA ALA A 251 8.89 -1.97 13.82
C ALA A 251 9.73 -3.02 13.08
N SER A 252 9.07 -3.98 12.43
CA SER A 252 9.70 -5.01 11.61
C SER A 252 9.06 -5.08 10.24
N PRO A 253 9.84 -5.18 9.16
CA PRO A 253 9.31 -5.42 7.82
C PRO A 253 8.57 -6.76 7.69
N ASP A 254 8.84 -7.73 8.56
CA ASP A 254 8.19 -9.05 8.57
C ASP A 254 6.68 -8.96 8.89
N GLU A 255 6.23 -7.88 9.55
CA GLU A 255 4.81 -7.64 9.83
C GLU A 255 3.98 -7.51 8.54
N PHE A 256 4.61 -7.14 7.43
CA PHE A 256 3.95 -7.04 6.12
C PHE A 256 3.78 -8.38 5.40
N ASN A 257 4.33 -9.49 5.94
CA ASN A 257 4.10 -10.85 5.46
C ASN A 257 4.33 -11.06 3.94
N ASP A 258 5.39 -10.51 3.37
CA ASP A 258 5.69 -10.65 1.94
C ASP A 258 5.80 -12.12 1.53
N LYS A 259 6.38 -12.96 2.40
CA LYS A 259 6.47 -14.42 2.20
C LYS A 259 5.09 -15.06 2.11
N LEU A 260 4.15 -14.73 3.00
CA LEU A 260 2.78 -15.26 2.95
C LEU A 260 2.08 -14.88 1.65
N LYS A 261 2.27 -13.64 1.19
CA LYS A 261 1.71 -13.16 -0.07
C LYS A 261 2.20 -13.98 -1.25
N GLU A 262 3.51 -14.21 -1.32
CA GLU A 262 4.12 -15.01 -2.37
C GLU A 262 3.69 -16.48 -2.31
N GLU A 263 3.67 -17.09 -1.11
CA GLU A 263 3.21 -18.46 -0.89
C GLU A 263 1.75 -18.64 -1.30
N THR A 264 0.87 -17.70 -0.96
CA THR A 264 -0.55 -17.74 -1.33
C THR A 264 -0.73 -17.72 -2.85
N VAL A 265 0.02 -16.89 -3.56
CA VAL A 265 -0.01 -16.84 -5.03
C VAL A 265 0.54 -18.15 -5.64
N LYS A 266 1.68 -18.62 -5.16
CA LYS A 266 2.33 -19.87 -5.66
C LYS A 266 1.54 -21.13 -5.36
N ALA A 267 0.62 -21.10 -4.40
CA ALA A 267 -0.30 -22.21 -4.14
C ALA A 267 -1.31 -22.44 -5.28
N GLU A 268 -1.57 -21.42 -6.09
CA GLU A 268 -2.46 -21.51 -7.25
C GLU A 268 -1.70 -21.99 -8.49
N LYS A 269 -1.85 -23.26 -8.87
CA LYS A 269 -1.04 -23.96 -9.89
C LYS A 269 -1.13 -23.34 -11.29
N THR A 270 -2.18 -22.60 -11.60
CA THR A 270 -2.39 -21.98 -12.91
C THR A 270 -1.84 -20.56 -12.99
N ILE A 271 -1.23 -20.05 -11.92
CA ILE A 271 -0.52 -18.78 -11.92
C ILE A 271 0.95 -19.01 -12.24
N GLU A 272 1.45 -18.33 -13.25
CA GLU A 272 2.87 -18.15 -13.48
C GLU A 272 3.28 -16.76 -12.99
N LEU A 273 4.09 -16.72 -11.91
CA LEU A 273 4.49 -15.49 -11.24
C LEU A 273 5.83 -14.98 -11.78
N PHE A 274 5.84 -13.75 -12.26
CA PHE A 274 7.01 -13.04 -12.78
C PHE A 274 7.35 -11.85 -11.87
N LEU A 275 8.18 -12.07 -10.87
CA LEU A 275 8.76 -11.00 -10.05
C LEU A 275 9.90 -10.31 -10.80
N ASN A 276 10.28 -9.10 -10.38
CA ASN A 276 11.33 -8.30 -11.00
C ASN A 276 11.10 -8.07 -12.50
N THR A 277 9.86 -7.95 -12.93
CA THR A 277 9.51 -7.77 -14.34
C THR A 277 8.68 -6.50 -14.52
N HIS A 278 9.28 -5.46 -15.09
CA HIS A 278 8.63 -4.18 -15.34
C HIS A 278 7.99 -4.15 -16.72
N VAL A 279 6.69 -3.91 -16.79
CA VAL A 279 5.97 -3.74 -18.06
C VAL A 279 6.13 -2.30 -18.53
N TYR A 280 6.80 -2.10 -19.66
CA TYR A 280 7.09 -0.80 -20.26
C TYR A 280 6.50 -0.61 -21.66
N GLY A 281 5.90 -1.65 -22.25
CA GLY A 281 5.34 -1.60 -23.59
C GLY A 281 4.06 -2.40 -23.74
N VAL A 282 3.22 -1.98 -24.69
CA VAL A 282 1.98 -2.64 -25.08
C VAL A 282 1.92 -2.75 -26.60
N GLU A 283 1.53 -3.91 -27.10
CA GLU A 283 1.22 -4.13 -28.52
C GLU A 283 -0.28 -4.37 -28.68
N LEU A 284 -0.88 -3.61 -29.58
CA LEU A 284 -2.29 -3.77 -29.93
C LEU A 284 -2.48 -4.76 -31.08
N ASN A 285 -3.65 -5.36 -31.16
CA ASN A 285 -4.10 -6.07 -32.34
C ASN A 285 -4.27 -5.11 -33.54
N ALA A 286 -4.47 -5.65 -34.72
CA ALA A 286 -4.65 -4.87 -35.94
C ALA A 286 -5.85 -3.89 -35.88
N ASP A 287 -6.86 -4.20 -35.06
CA ASP A 287 -8.04 -3.36 -34.82
C ASP A 287 -7.73 -2.12 -33.96
N LYS A 288 -6.56 -2.06 -33.32
CA LYS A 288 -6.12 -1.03 -32.36
C LYS A 288 -7.07 -0.83 -31.16
N LYS A 289 -7.96 -1.78 -30.90
CA LYS A 289 -8.97 -1.75 -29.82
C LYS A 289 -8.74 -2.81 -28.75
N ASN A 290 -7.85 -3.75 -29.03
CA ASN A 290 -7.53 -4.84 -28.10
C ASN A 290 -6.03 -4.99 -27.96
N ILE A 291 -5.57 -5.25 -26.73
CA ILE A 291 -4.19 -5.56 -26.43
C ILE A 291 -3.90 -6.99 -26.91
N ARG A 292 -2.81 -7.18 -27.64
CA ARG A 292 -2.26 -8.49 -28.00
C ARG A 292 -1.29 -9.01 -26.96
N SER A 293 -0.36 -8.13 -26.55
CA SER A 293 0.69 -8.47 -25.60
C SER A 293 1.14 -7.25 -24.82
N VAL A 294 1.71 -7.49 -23.63
CA VAL A 294 2.51 -6.50 -22.92
C VAL A 294 3.98 -6.91 -22.96
N ILE A 295 4.89 -5.93 -22.94
CA ILE A 295 6.34 -6.16 -23.01
C ILE A 295 6.92 -5.86 -21.64
N GLY A 296 7.51 -6.87 -21.00
CA GLY A 296 8.17 -6.78 -19.71
C GLY A 296 9.68 -6.84 -19.83
N LEU A 297 10.36 -6.05 -19.03
CA LEU A 297 11.81 -6.05 -18.81
C LEU A 297 12.11 -6.70 -17.47
N ASP A 298 12.91 -7.77 -17.46
CA ASP A 298 13.48 -8.29 -16.21
C ASP A 298 14.46 -7.27 -15.64
N THR A 299 14.18 -6.79 -14.43
CA THR A 299 14.89 -5.66 -13.81
C THR A 299 16.29 -6.00 -13.31
N LYS A 300 16.73 -7.24 -13.39
CA LYS A 300 18.08 -7.68 -13.01
C LYS A 300 18.94 -8.02 -14.22
N SER A 301 18.35 -8.68 -15.21
CA SER A 301 19.09 -9.16 -16.37
C SER A 301 18.92 -8.28 -17.61
N GLY A 302 17.98 -7.34 -17.62
CA GLY A 302 17.65 -6.53 -18.80
C GLY A 302 16.97 -7.31 -19.92
N LYS A 303 16.64 -8.60 -19.71
CA LYS A 303 15.96 -9.43 -20.73
C LYS A 303 14.52 -9.00 -20.89
N GLU A 304 14.06 -9.01 -22.11
CA GLU A 304 12.69 -8.63 -22.45
C GLU A 304 11.85 -9.85 -22.82
N THR A 305 10.56 -9.81 -22.45
CA THR A 305 9.58 -10.86 -22.74
C THR A 305 8.25 -10.24 -23.14
N ARG A 306 7.60 -10.80 -24.18
CA ARG A 306 6.25 -10.47 -24.57
C ARG A 306 5.27 -11.44 -23.94
N PHE A 307 4.38 -10.95 -23.12
CA PHE A 307 3.32 -11.72 -22.50
C PHE A 307 2.06 -11.61 -23.34
N VAL A 308 1.75 -12.68 -24.06
CA VAL A 308 0.58 -12.76 -24.94
C VAL A 308 -0.64 -13.18 -24.13
N GLY A 309 -1.73 -12.44 -24.23
CA GLY A 309 -2.95 -12.70 -23.44
C GLY A 309 -4.25 -12.53 -24.20
N LYS A 310 -5.32 -13.16 -23.71
CA LYS A 310 -6.70 -12.87 -24.17
C LYS A 310 -7.23 -11.62 -23.49
N LEU A 311 -7.01 -11.50 -22.19
CA LEU A 311 -7.44 -10.40 -21.33
C LEU A 311 -6.27 -9.85 -20.52
N PHE A 312 -6.34 -8.57 -20.20
CA PHE A 312 -5.33 -7.85 -19.43
C PHE A 312 -5.95 -7.09 -18.27
N VAL A 313 -5.22 -6.98 -17.16
CA VAL A 313 -5.64 -6.20 -15.99
C VAL A 313 -4.55 -5.20 -15.64
N ASP A 314 -4.89 -3.91 -15.63
CA ASP A 314 -4.02 -2.85 -15.11
C ASP A 314 -4.20 -2.71 -13.60
N CYS A 315 -3.25 -3.27 -12.85
CA CYS A 315 -3.09 -3.15 -11.40
C CYS A 315 -1.82 -2.38 -11.02
N THR A 316 -1.24 -1.62 -11.96
CA THR A 316 0.06 -0.93 -11.78
C THR A 316 -0.01 0.20 -10.75
N GLY A 317 -1.21 0.67 -10.41
CA GLY A 317 -1.44 1.83 -9.55
C GLY A 317 -1.12 3.17 -10.24
N HIS A 318 -0.52 3.14 -11.44
CA HIS A 318 -0.22 4.30 -12.27
C HIS A 318 -1.03 4.33 -13.59
N GLY A 319 -1.86 3.31 -13.87
CA GLY A 319 -2.58 3.19 -15.12
C GLY A 319 -1.66 3.02 -16.33
N SER A 320 -0.49 2.36 -16.12
CA SER A 320 0.55 2.28 -17.14
C SER A 320 0.12 1.45 -18.34
N VAL A 321 -0.55 0.31 -18.14
CA VAL A 321 -1.01 -0.55 -19.24
C VAL A 321 -2.07 0.17 -20.07
N GLY A 322 -3.05 0.80 -19.42
CA GLY A 322 -4.09 1.56 -20.11
C GLY A 322 -3.53 2.72 -20.90
N ALA A 323 -2.63 3.52 -20.30
CA ALA A 323 -1.99 4.65 -20.98
C ALA A 323 -1.12 4.22 -22.17
N LEU A 324 -0.33 3.14 -22.02
CA LEU A 324 0.48 2.58 -23.12
C LEU A 324 -0.38 2.00 -24.24
N ALA A 325 -1.58 1.51 -23.92
CA ALA A 325 -2.57 1.04 -24.90
C ALA A 325 -3.35 2.18 -25.58
N GLY A 326 -3.18 3.43 -25.14
CA GLY A 326 -3.89 4.60 -25.66
C GLY A 326 -5.30 4.78 -25.12
N ALA A 327 -5.64 4.14 -23.99
CA ALA A 327 -6.91 4.37 -23.31
C ALA A 327 -6.99 5.80 -22.74
N GLU A 328 -8.17 6.39 -22.76
CA GLU A 328 -8.44 7.67 -22.09
C GLU A 328 -8.27 7.52 -20.57
N PHE A 329 -7.66 8.51 -19.94
CA PHE A 329 -7.49 8.56 -18.49
C PHE A 329 -7.68 9.96 -17.94
N MET A 330 -8.06 10.03 -16.68
CA MET A 330 -8.13 11.25 -15.88
C MET A 330 -6.91 11.33 -14.97
N MET A 331 -6.38 12.53 -14.81
CA MET A 331 -5.32 12.85 -13.86
C MET A 331 -5.33 14.37 -13.63
N GLU A 332 -5.43 14.80 -12.39
CA GLU A 332 -5.37 16.21 -12.06
C GLU A 332 -3.97 16.78 -12.36
N GLU A 333 -3.90 17.98 -12.90
CA GLU A 333 -2.62 18.65 -13.16
C GLU A 333 -1.96 19.15 -11.87
N LYS A 334 -2.75 19.60 -10.90
CA LYS A 334 -2.31 20.17 -9.62
C LYS A 334 -3.16 19.67 -8.45
N GLY A 335 -2.60 19.80 -7.25
CA GLY A 335 -3.32 19.50 -6.02
C GLY A 335 -3.59 18.00 -5.83
N ARG A 336 -2.82 17.11 -6.47
CA ARG A 336 -2.91 15.67 -6.29
C ARG A 336 -2.49 15.27 -4.87
N MET A 337 -2.94 14.13 -4.43
CA MET A 337 -2.31 13.46 -3.30
C MET A 337 -0.88 13.05 -3.69
N GLY A 338 0.05 13.21 -2.77
CA GLY A 338 1.46 13.02 -3.01
C GLY A 338 1.93 11.57 -2.88
N MET A 339 3.23 11.46 -2.60
CA MET A 339 3.93 10.20 -2.34
C MET A 339 4.62 10.28 -0.98
N SER A 340 4.50 9.23 -0.18
CA SER A 340 5.19 9.12 1.11
C SER A 340 6.45 8.29 1.01
N ASN A 341 7.49 8.74 1.75
CA ASN A 341 8.65 7.94 2.11
C ASN A 341 8.77 7.95 3.64
N MET A 342 8.32 6.88 4.26
CA MET A 342 8.32 6.74 5.72
C MET A 342 9.69 6.31 6.23
N TRP A 343 9.92 6.47 7.52
CA TRP A 343 11.21 6.19 8.12
C TRP A 343 11.10 5.75 9.58
N VAL A 344 12.12 5.02 10.04
CA VAL A 344 12.24 4.50 11.40
C VAL A 344 13.60 4.84 11.98
N MET A 345 13.61 5.36 13.20
CA MET A 345 14.80 5.45 14.06
C MET A 345 14.71 4.42 15.17
N GLN A 346 15.83 3.80 15.48
CA GLN A 346 15.97 2.85 16.58
C GLN A 346 16.95 3.34 17.62
N ASN A 347 16.60 3.19 18.90
CA ASN A 347 17.50 3.43 20.02
C ASN A 347 18.50 2.28 20.15
N LEU A 348 19.74 2.49 19.77
CA LEU A 348 20.83 1.49 19.87
C LEU A 348 21.49 1.42 21.25
N LYS A 349 20.98 2.19 22.24
CA LYS A 349 21.48 2.23 23.64
C LYS A 349 22.96 2.65 23.75
N LYS A 350 23.50 3.29 22.72
CA LYS A 350 24.83 3.86 22.65
C LYS A 350 24.82 5.07 21.73
N PRO A 351 25.65 6.10 21.96
CA PRO A 351 25.72 7.23 21.06
C PRO A 351 26.06 6.82 19.62
N VAL A 352 25.37 7.42 18.67
CA VAL A 352 25.57 7.23 17.21
C VAL A 352 25.90 8.59 16.61
N THR A 353 27.04 8.66 15.92
CA THR A 353 27.42 9.87 15.18
C THR A 353 26.58 10.01 13.93
N TRP A 354 26.05 11.22 13.70
CA TRP A 354 25.36 11.58 12.48
C TRP A 354 26.27 12.49 11.63
N PRO A 355 26.51 12.18 10.35
CA PRO A 355 27.34 13.03 9.49
C PRO A 355 26.66 14.37 9.21
N ALA A 356 27.45 15.39 8.88
CA ALA A 356 26.90 16.67 8.43
C ALA A 356 26.14 16.51 7.11
N THR A 357 24.91 17.05 7.05
CA THR A 357 24.02 16.97 5.88
C THR A 357 23.64 18.36 5.37
N PRO A 358 24.58 19.19 4.90
CA PRO A 358 24.31 20.57 4.50
C PRO A 358 23.40 20.66 3.25
N TRP A 359 23.26 19.58 2.53
CA TRP A 359 22.42 19.41 1.34
C TRP A 359 20.96 19.03 1.67
N ALA A 360 20.70 18.58 2.91
CA ALA A 360 19.35 18.27 3.37
C ALA A 360 18.51 19.55 3.54
N LEU A 361 17.21 19.45 3.78
CA LEU A 361 16.43 20.64 4.14
C LEU A 361 16.93 21.20 5.49
N PRO A 362 17.20 22.51 5.57
CA PRO A 362 17.67 23.15 6.80
C PRO A 362 16.51 23.33 7.80
N LEU A 363 16.05 22.22 8.40
CA LEU A 363 14.91 22.20 9.29
C LEU A 363 15.27 22.58 10.72
N THR A 364 14.34 23.26 11.38
CA THR A 364 14.31 23.47 12.83
C THR A 364 13.28 22.54 13.47
N LEU A 365 13.21 22.45 14.80
CA LEU A 365 12.21 21.64 15.49
C LEU A 365 10.74 22.10 15.25
N GLU A 366 10.57 23.35 14.79
CA GLU A 366 9.25 23.91 14.45
C GLU A 366 8.79 23.53 13.05
N ASP A 367 9.71 23.07 12.20
CA ASP A 367 9.45 22.80 10.78
C ASP A 367 8.94 21.39 10.49
N PHE A 368 8.92 20.48 11.46
CA PHE A 368 8.41 19.11 11.26
C PHE A 368 7.82 18.55 12.56
N PRO A 369 6.89 17.56 12.46
CA PRO A 369 6.40 16.85 13.64
C PRO A 369 7.50 15.99 14.27
N GLU A 370 7.63 16.02 15.58
CA GLU A 370 8.52 15.11 16.29
C GLU A 370 8.15 13.66 16.01
N PRO A 371 9.12 12.74 15.82
CA PRO A 371 8.85 11.32 15.62
C PRO A 371 8.05 10.74 16.79
N ARG A 372 7.13 9.84 16.50
CA ARG A 372 6.28 9.21 17.50
C ARG A 372 6.79 7.82 17.86
N PRO A 373 6.63 7.39 19.12
CA PRO A 373 6.84 5.99 19.49
C PRO A 373 5.90 5.08 18.69
N LEU A 374 6.40 3.92 18.26
CA LEU A 374 5.55 2.90 17.67
C LEU A 374 4.56 2.39 18.72
N ALA A 375 3.28 2.43 18.41
CA ALA A 375 2.26 1.90 19.30
C ALA A 375 2.47 0.38 19.48
N PRO A 376 2.30 -0.15 20.73
CA PRO A 376 2.29 -1.58 20.93
C PRO A 376 1.23 -2.24 20.04
N VAL A 377 1.57 -3.35 19.43
CA VAL A 377 0.65 -4.15 18.62
C VAL A 377 -0.62 -4.43 19.44
N GLY A 378 -1.79 -4.13 18.89
CA GLY A 378 -3.08 -4.51 19.44
C GLY A 378 -3.83 -3.51 20.31
N LYS A 379 -3.29 -2.33 20.66
CA LYS A 379 -4.01 -1.42 21.57
C LYS A 379 -4.93 -0.37 20.92
N LYS A 380 -4.74 0.01 19.66
CA LYS A 380 -5.62 1.01 19.01
C LYS A 380 -6.49 0.48 17.87
N ASN A 381 -6.14 -0.65 17.27
CA ASN A 381 -6.79 -1.13 16.04
C ASN A 381 -7.29 -2.57 16.08
N ALA A 382 -7.11 -3.30 17.16
CA ALA A 382 -7.73 -4.62 17.34
C ALA A 382 -9.27 -4.56 17.24
N ALA A 383 -9.87 -3.43 17.57
CA ALA A 383 -11.31 -3.21 17.45
C ALA A 383 -11.82 -3.19 15.98
N ASN A 384 -10.98 -2.79 15.02
CA ASN A 384 -11.35 -2.77 13.60
C ASN A 384 -11.04 -4.08 12.85
N MET A 385 -10.37 -5.02 13.51
CA MET A 385 -10.00 -6.34 12.99
C MET A 385 -10.65 -7.46 13.80
N ALA A 386 -11.89 -7.24 14.24
CA ALA A 386 -12.65 -8.21 15.03
C ALA A 386 -12.69 -9.58 14.35
N GLY A 387 -12.15 -10.59 15.01
CA GLY A 387 -12.22 -11.98 14.60
C GLY A 387 -10.91 -12.66 14.25
N PHE A 388 -9.78 -11.95 14.16
CA PHE A 388 -8.48 -12.59 13.89
C PHE A 388 -7.56 -12.53 15.12
N ASP A 389 -7.31 -13.69 15.73
CA ASP A 389 -6.11 -13.90 16.52
C ASP A 389 -4.94 -14.06 15.55
N LEU A 390 -4.32 -12.94 15.21
CA LEU A 390 -3.28 -12.89 14.19
C LEU A 390 -1.90 -13.24 14.73
N GLY A 391 -1.76 -13.62 16.01
CA GLY A 391 -0.49 -14.03 16.60
C GLY A 391 0.61 -12.96 16.48
N TYR A 392 0.26 -11.69 16.73
CA TYR A 392 1.25 -10.61 16.72
C TYR A 392 2.30 -10.81 17.79
N THR A 393 3.55 -10.67 17.41
CA THR A 393 4.62 -10.43 18.38
C THR A 393 4.56 -8.97 18.78
N PRO A 394 4.24 -8.62 20.03
CA PRO A 394 4.26 -7.22 20.47
C PRO A 394 5.66 -6.63 20.24
N VAL A 395 5.74 -5.36 19.86
CA VAL A 395 7.00 -4.62 19.92
C VAL A 395 7.44 -4.62 21.38
N PRO A 396 8.58 -5.21 21.73
CA PRO A 396 8.94 -5.44 23.14
C PRO A 396 9.05 -4.16 23.95
N ASN A 397 9.41 -3.06 23.29
CA ASN A 397 9.53 -1.75 23.91
C ASN A 397 9.25 -0.67 22.83
N PRO A 398 8.04 -0.11 22.77
CA PRO A 398 7.67 0.85 21.74
C PRO A 398 8.52 2.14 21.79
N GLU A 399 9.13 2.46 22.95
CA GLU A 399 10.04 3.60 23.08
C GLU A 399 11.41 3.37 22.42
N GLU A 400 11.75 2.14 22.08
CA GLU A 400 12.99 1.84 21.35
C GLU A 400 12.91 2.19 19.86
N TYR A 401 11.69 2.34 19.31
CA TYR A 401 11.47 2.65 17.91
C TYR A 401 10.63 3.92 17.77
N LEU A 402 11.15 4.85 16.99
CA LEU A 402 10.47 6.09 16.60
C LEU A 402 10.27 6.09 15.09
N HIS A 403 9.18 6.67 14.61
CA HIS A 403 8.88 6.67 13.20
C HIS A 403 8.36 8.00 12.66
N GLY A 404 8.63 8.27 11.39
CA GLY A 404 7.91 9.21 10.56
C GLY A 404 6.84 8.48 9.78
N GLU A 405 5.56 8.87 10.02
CA GLU A 405 4.38 8.20 9.53
C GLU A 405 4.04 8.58 8.07
N TRP A 406 2.91 8.07 7.60
CA TRP A 406 2.36 8.27 6.25
C TRP A 406 2.23 9.74 5.81
N PHE A 407 2.14 10.69 6.73
CA PHE A 407 2.02 12.12 6.43
C PHE A 407 3.34 12.80 6.03
N TRP A 408 4.47 12.09 6.06
CA TRP A 408 5.70 12.50 5.38
C TRP A 408 5.52 12.31 3.88
N GLU A 409 4.93 13.31 3.24
CA GLU A 409 4.36 13.24 1.90
C GLU A 409 4.64 14.53 1.13
N SER A 410 5.05 14.40 -0.13
CA SER A 410 5.29 15.52 -1.04
C SER A 410 4.86 15.20 -2.47
N GLY A 411 5.04 16.16 -3.38
CA GLY A 411 4.76 15.97 -4.79
C GLY A 411 3.34 16.35 -5.23
N PHE A 412 2.62 17.16 -4.43
CA PHE A 412 1.24 17.56 -4.70
C PHE A 412 1.05 18.27 -6.04
N ASP A 413 2.05 19.02 -6.50
CA ASP A 413 2.05 19.77 -7.77
C ASP A 413 3.08 19.24 -8.79
N LYS A 414 3.61 18.03 -8.56
CA LYS A 414 4.57 17.37 -9.43
C LYS A 414 3.88 16.28 -10.24
N HIS A 415 4.43 15.96 -11.42
CA HIS A 415 3.89 14.87 -12.24
C HIS A 415 4.18 13.52 -11.58
N PRO A 416 3.15 12.66 -11.29
CA PRO A 416 3.30 11.46 -10.46
C PRO A 416 4.09 10.32 -11.13
N ILE A 417 4.59 10.52 -12.34
CA ILE A 417 5.41 9.57 -13.08
C ILE A 417 6.72 10.25 -13.50
N ASN A 418 6.65 11.34 -14.24
CA ASN A 418 7.85 12.00 -14.79
C ASN A 418 8.72 12.61 -13.69
N ASP A 419 8.12 13.13 -12.61
CA ASP A 419 8.82 13.76 -11.50
C ASP A 419 8.97 12.82 -10.28
N LEU A 420 8.69 11.53 -10.43
CA LEU A 420 8.62 10.59 -9.29
C LEU A 420 9.98 10.50 -8.55
N GLU A 421 11.11 10.49 -9.26
CA GLU A 421 12.43 10.50 -8.65
C GLU A 421 12.68 11.82 -7.90
N LEU A 422 12.30 12.96 -8.48
CA LEU A 422 12.41 14.27 -7.85
C LEU A 422 11.58 14.36 -6.55
N ILE A 423 10.38 13.78 -6.54
CA ILE A 423 9.50 13.71 -5.38
C ILE A 423 10.18 12.89 -4.26
N ARG A 424 10.69 11.70 -4.58
CA ARG A 424 11.38 10.83 -3.65
C ARG A 424 12.62 11.52 -3.07
N ASP A 425 13.44 12.13 -3.90
CA ASP A 425 14.67 12.80 -3.48
C ASP A 425 14.38 14.02 -2.59
N HIS A 426 13.29 14.74 -2.84
CA HIS A 426 12.84 15.79 -1.95
C HIS A 426 12.41 15.23 -0.58
N ASN A 427 11.69 14.12 -0.55
CA ASN A 427 11.36 13.44 0.71
C ASN A 427 12.61 13.00 1.48
N PHE A 428 13.64 12.49 0.78
CA PHE A 428 14.92 12.15 1.39
C PHE A 428 15.57 13.37 2.03
N ARG A 429 15.63 14.51 1.33
CA ARG A 429 16.16 15.75 1.89
C ARG A 429 15.40 16.19 3.13
N ALA A 430 14.08 16.03 3.16
CA ALA A 430 13.26 16.34 4.32
C ALA A 430 13.56 15.43 5.52
N VAL A 431 13.61 14.12 5.30
CA VAL A 431 13.90 13.14 6.37
C VAL A 431 15.31 13.32 6.92
N TYR A 432 16.33 13.44 6.07
CA TYR A 432 17.70 13.67 6.51
C TYR A 432 17.86 15.01 7.24
N GLY A 433 17.13 16.04 6.83
CA GLY A 433 17.06 17.32 7.52
C GLY A 433 16.43 17.21 8.92
N ALA A 434 15.34 16.45 9.04
CA ALA A 434 14.69 16.19 10.33
C ALA A 434 15.60 15.41 11.28
N VAL A 435 16.24 14.34 10.80
CA VAL A 435 17.21 13.56 11.60
C VAL A 435 18.37 14.45 12.06
N SER A 436 18.92 15.29 11.17
CA SER A 436 19.98 16.24 11.52
C SER A 436 19.53 17.23 12.60
N ALA A 437 18.31 17.80 12.46
CA ALA A 437 17.76 18.72 13.45
C ALA A 437 17.56 18.06 14.82
N LEU A 438 17.04 16.82 14.87
CA LEU A 438 16.90 16.05 16.12
C LEU A 438 18.25 15.78 16.77
N LYS A 439 19.24 15.37 16.00
CA LYS A 439 20.61 15.07 16.48
C LYS A 439 21.35 16.29 16.96
N THR A 440 21.04 17.48 16.43
CA THR A 440 21.68 18.74 16.78
C THR A 440 20.96 19.44 17.93
N ASN A 441 19.66 19.62 17.84
CA ASN A 441 18.90 20.46 18.77
C ASN A 441 18.39 19.69 20.00
N LEU A 442 18.27 18.36 19.91
CA LEU A 442 17.83 17.45 20.98
C LEU A 442 18.88 16.34 21.20
N ALA A 443 20.13 16.70 21.17
CA ALA A 443 21.27 15.77 21.20
C ALA A 443 21.22 14.79 22.39
N GLU A 444 20.89 15.26 23.60
CA GLU A 444 20.80 14.40 24.80
C GLU A 444 19.76 13.27 24.61
N LYS A 445 18.59 13.60 24.06
CA LYS A 445 17.51 12.65 23.84
C LYS A 445 17.82 11.70 22.68
N TYR A 446 18.32 12.22 21.56
CA TYR A 446 18.45 11.48 20.31
C TYR A 446 19.88 11.00 20.01
N ALA A 447 20.87 11.25 20.88
CA ALA A 447 22.21 10.70 20.71
C ALA A 447 22.22 9.18 20.43
N PRO A 448 21.47 8.34 21.16
CA PRO A 448 21.50 6.90 20.94
C PRO A 448 20.62 6.41 19.78
N TYR A 449 19.85 7.29 19.16
CA TYR A 449 18.98 6.90 18.04
C TYR A 449 19.71 6.95 16.71
N ASP A 450 19.43 6.00 15.85
CA ASP A 450 19.96 5.88 14.51
C ASP A 450 18.83 5.73 13.50
N LEU A 451 18.99 6.33 12.31
CA LEU A 451 18.07 6.09 11.20
C LEU A 451 18.34 4.69 10.64
N THR A 452 17.48 3.74 10.96
CA THR A 452 17.68 2.32 10.63
C THR A 452 16.90 1.86 9.41
N TRP A 453 15.89 2.63 9.03
CA TRP A 453 15.11 2.39 7.82
C TRP A 453 14.54 3.70 7.28
N LEU A 454 14.64 3.85 5.97
CA LEU A 454 13.99 4.89 5.17
C LEU A 454 13.49 4.23 3.90
N ALA A 455 12.19 4.35 3.63
CA ALA A 455 11.61 3.77 2.41
C ALA A 455 12.22 4.44 1.18
N TYR A 456 13.07 3.75 0.44
CA TYR A 456 13.56 4.26 -0.85
C TYR A 456 12.54 4.02 -1.97
N ILE A 457 11.66 3.03 -1.81
CA ILE A 457 10.48 2.86 -2.65
C ILE A 457 9.36 3.76 -2.11
N GLY A 458 8.87 4.66 -2.94
CA GLY A 458 7.81 5.58 -2.55
C GLY A 458 6.43 4.95 -2.54
N GLY A 459 5.56 5.43 -1.64
CA GLY A 459 4.16 5.03 -1.55
C GLY A 459 3.22 6.05 -2.22
N PRO A 460 3.03 6.02 -3.56
CA PRO A 460 2.15 6.96 -4.26
C PRO A 460 0.68 6.70 -3.94
N ARG A 461 -0.11 7.78 -3.87
CA ARG A 461 -1.54 7.70 -3.55
C ARG A 461 -2.45 7.97 -4.74
N GLU A 462 -2.04 8.81 -5.65
CA GLU A 462 -2.84 9.25 -6.78
C GLU A 462 -2.01 9.28 -8.07
N SER A 463 -2.61 8.84 -9.18
CA SER A 463 -2.01 8.85 -10.51
C SER A 463 -3.14 8.78 -11.56
N ARG A 464 -2.89 8.20 -12.74
CA ARG A 464 -3.89 8.03 -13.80
C ARG A 464 -5.04 7.12 -13.34
N ARG A 465 -6.25 7.52 -13.66
CA ARG A 465 -7.48 6.74 -13.54
C ARG A 465 -8.03 6.52 -14.95
N ILE A 466 -8.03 5.27 -15.39
CA ILE A 466 -8.49 4.90 -16.75
C ILE A 466 -10.00 5.07 -16.82
N VAL A 467 -10.49 5.68 -17.90
CA VAL A 467 -11.92 5.92 -18.06
C VAL A 467 -12.64 4.63 -18.47
N GLY A 468 -13.63 4.26 -17.66
CA GLY A 468 -14.56 3.15 -17.92
C GLY A 468 -15.89 3.62 -18.54
N ASP A 469 -16.86 2.73 -18.64
CA ASP A 469 -18.21 3.10 -19.10
C ASP A 469 -18.96 3.95 -18.07
N MET A 470 -18.46 4.00 -16.84
CA MET A 470 -18.95 4.84 -15.77
C MET A 470 -17.80 5.49 -15.03
N ILE A 471 -17.91 6.75 -14.70
CA ILE A 471 -17.05 7.46 -13.76
C ILE A 471 -17.85 7.62 -12.47
N LEU A 472 -17.51 6.86 -11.43
CA LEU A 472 -18.15 7.02 -10.13
C LEU A 472 -17.78 8.37 -9.51
N SER A 473 -18.79 9.15 -9.13
CA SER A 473 -18.58 10.43 -8.47
C SER A 473 -18.65 10.32 -6.95
N GLY A 474 -17.86 11.15 -6.25
CA GLY A 474 -17.95 11.26 -4.79
C GLY A 474 -19.32 11.75 -4.32
N GLU A 475 -20.04 12.45 -5.17
CA GLU A 475 -21.39 12.92 -4.88
C GLU A 475 -22.41 11.76 -4.87
N ASP A 476 -22.30 10.80 -5.79
CA ASP A 476 -23.13 9.58 -5.79
C ASP A 476 -22.95 8.80 -4.49
N MET A 477 -21.71 8.69 -4.02
CA MET A 477 -21.39 8.01 -2.76
C MET A 477 -22.03 8.72 -1.56
N VAL A 478 -21.94 10.06 -1.51
CA VAL A 478 -22.52 10.87 -0.43
C VAL A 478 -24.05 10.82 -0.43
N LYS A 479 -24.67 10.77 -1.61
CA LYS A 479 -26.13 10.66 -1.78
C LYS A 479 -26.64 9.23 -1.59
N GLY A 480 -25.74 8.23 -1.47
CA GLY A 480 -26.11 6.83 -1.37
C GLY A 480 -26.78 6.27 -2.62
N ILE A 481 -26.44 6.78 -3.80
CA ILE A 481 -26.99 6.29 -5.09
C ILE A 481 -26.38 4.91 -5.39
N ILE A 482 -27.19 3.87 -5.30
CA ILE A 482 -26.78 2.50 -5.58
C ILE A 482 -27.03 2.18 -7.05
N HIS A 483 -25.96 1.76 -7.75
CA HIS A 483 -26.05 1.34 -9.14
C HIS A 483 -26.38 -0.17 -9.26
N PRO A 484 -27.03 -0.60 -10.36
CA PRO A 484 -27.48 -2.00 -10.51
C PRO A 484 -26.33 -3.01 -10.58
N ASP A 485 -25.12 -2.54 -10.90
CA ASP A 485 -23.86 -3.28 -10.95
C ASP A 485 -22.93 -2.98 -9.76
N GLY A 486 -23.46 -2.39 -8.69
CA GLY A 486 -22.74 -2.18 -7.45
C GLY A 486 -22.24 -3.50 -6.86
N CYS A 487 -20.94 -3.61 -6.57
CA CYS A 487 -20.34 -4.89 -6.18
C CYS A 487 -19.34 -4.77 -5.02
N VAL A 488 -18.27 -4.01 -5.15
CA VAL A 488 -17.20 -3.97 -4.15
C VAL A 488 -17.52 -2.98 -3.03
N PRO A 489 -17.69 -3.43 -1.78
CA PRO A 489 -17.98 -2.52 -0.67
C PRO A 489 -16.73 -1.71 -0.30
N THR A 490 -16.78 -0.39 -0.43
CA THR A 490 -15.80 0.48 0.21
C THR A 490 -16.35 1.02 1.52
N THR A 491 -15.62 0.76 2.61
CA THR A 491 -15.98 1.18 3.98
C THR A 491 -15.17 2.40 4.42
N TRP A 492 -14.39 3.02 3.52
CA TRP A 492 -13.52 4.14 3.83
C TRP A 492 -14.19 5.46 3.47
N ASP A 493 -13.96 6.49 4.28
CA ASP A 493 -14.42 7.83 3.99
C ASP A 493 -13.66 8.43 2.78
N GLN A 494 -14.14 9.56 2.26
CA GLN A 494 -13.43 10.31 1.23
C GLN A 494 -12.18 10.95 1.85
N ASP A 495 -11.11 10.20 1.90
CA ASP A 495 -9.84 10.54 2.53
C ASP A 495 -8.90 11.14 1.47
N LEU A 496 -8.80 12.46 1.46
CA LEU A 496 -7.93 13.22 0.58
C LEU A 496 -6.80 13.88 1.36
N HIS A 497 -5.62 13.89 0.76
CA HIS A 497 -4.44 14.50 1.36
C HIS A 497 -4.12 15.83 0.69
N TYR A 498 -3.78 16.81 1.52
CA TYR A 498 -3.38 18.15 1.12
C TYR A 498 -2.09 18.54 1.85
N PRO A 499 -1.29 19.46 1.30
CA PRO A 499 -0.19 20.03 2.07
C PRO A 499 -0.71 20.63 3.37
N LYS A 500 -0.04 20.37 4.49
CA LYS A 500 -0.34 21.05 5.73
C LYS A 500 0.06 22.53 5.58
N GLU A 501 -0.80 23.47 5.97
CA GLU A 501 -0.68 24.91 5.69
C GLU A 501 0.67 25.51 6.12
N GLN A 502 1.16 25.13 7.28
CA GLN A 502 2.48 25.56 7.76
C GLN A 502 3.58 25.24 6.75
N TYR A 503 3.57 24.03 6.18
CA TYR A 503 4.59 23.59 5.23
C TYR A 503 4.39 24.16 3.84
N ALA A 504 3.15 24.37 3.42
CA ALA A 504 2.84 25.07 2.18
C ALA A 504 3.34 26.51 2.21
N LYS A 505 3.31 27.18 3.39
CA LYS A 505 3.82 28.53 3.59
C LYS A 505 5.35 28.59 3.68
N ASN A 506 5.94 27.69 4.49
CA ASN A 506 7.39 27.75 4.77
C ASN A 506 8.23 27.13 3.63
N PHE A 507 7.65 26.21 2.89
CA PHE A 507 8.30 25.50 1.76
C PHE A 507 7.42 25.59 0.50
N PRO A 508 7.22 26.81 -0.06
CA PRO A 508 6.36 27.00 -1.22
C PRO A 508 6.84 26.14 -2.40
N ASN A 509 5.89 25.46 -3.06
CA ASN A 509 6.09 24.47 -4.13
C ASN A 509 6.77 23.15 -3.72
N ASN A 510 7.21 23.00 -2.48
CA ASN A 510 7.89 21.81 -1.97
C ASN A 510 7.48 21.47 -0.52
N PRO A 511 6.19 21.48 -0.15
CA PRO A 511 5.78 21.00 1.16
C PRO A 511 6.05 19.49 1.28
N PHE A 512 6.39 19.04 2.47
CA PHE A 512 6.77 17.64 2.72
C PHE A 512 5.97 16.97 3.85
N ILE A 513 4.99 17.66 4.40
CA ILE A 513 4.04 17.12 5.36
C ILE A 513 2.62 17.37 4.86
N SER A 514 1.82 16.31 4.87
CA SER A 514 0.41 16.37 4.54
C SER A 514 -0.50 16.41 5.78
N ARG A 515 -1.74 16.80 5.53
CA ARG A 515 -2.89 16.55 6.39
C ARG A 515 -3.95 15.80 5.60
N ALA A 516 -4.63 14.88 6.26
CA ALA A 516 -5.80 14.21 5.68
C ALA A 516 -7.06 15.03 5.96
N GLU A 517 -7.89 15.18 4.95
CA GLU A 517 -9.26 15.69 5.09
C GLU A 517 -10.22 14.54 4.77
N PHE A 518 -11.06 14.24 5.74
CA PHE A 518 -12.10 13.23 5.60
C PHE A 518 -13.40 13.92 5.18
N GLY A 519 -13.90 13.55 4.01
CA GLY A 519 -15.23 13.95 3.54
C GLY A 519 -16.34 13.27 4.35
N LYS A 520 -17.59 13.39 3.86
CA LYS A 520 -18.74 12.75 4.50
C LYS A 520 -18.55 11.24 4.58
N HIS A 521 -19.01 10.67 5.70
CA HIS A 521 -18.89 9.26 6.01
C HIS A 521 -19.63 8.38 5.00
N THR A 522 -18.93 7.40 4.46
CA THR A 522 -19.54 6.21 3.88
C THR A 522 -20.08 5.32 5.00
N ASP A 523 -21.08 4.51 4.70
CA ASP A 523 -21.52 3.45 5.61
C ASP A 523 -20.33 2.49 5.89
N ARG A 524 -19.71 2.63 7.05
CA ARG A 524 -18.55 1.80 7.45
C ARG A 524 -18.93 0.37 7.76
N LYS A 525 -20.21 0.09 8.01
CA LYS A 525 -20.71 -1.25 8.33
C LYS A 525 -20.91 -2.07 7.06
N ASN A 526 -21.65 -1.56 6.11
CA ASN A 526 -21.98 -2.27 4.87
C ASN A 526 -21.06 -1.87 3.72
N GLY A 527 -20.52 -0.66 3.74
CA GLY A 527 -19.76 -0.07 2.66
C GLY A 527 -20.63 0.42 1.50
N TYR A 528 -20.10 1.34 0.71
CA TYR A 528 -20.70 1.75 -0.55
C TYR A 528 -20.29 0.78 -1.67
N PRO A 529 -21.22 0.18 -2.42
CA PRO A 529 -20.90 -0.79 -3.48
C PRO A 529 -20.40 -0.09 -4.74
N VAL A 530 -19.10 -0.14 -4.98
CA VAL A 530 -18.46 0.41 -6.20
C VAL A 530 -18.96 -0.35 -7.42
N PRO A 531 -19.41 0.34 -8.50
CA PRO A 531 -19.97 -0.30 -9.69
C PRO A 531 -18.93 -1.06 -10.52
N TYR A 532 -19.31 -2.21 -11.09
CA TYR A 532 -18.48 -3.02 -11.98
C TYR A 532 -18.02 -2.25 -13.23
N ARG A 533 -18.86 -1.36 -13.80
CA ARG A 533 -18.53 -0.53 -14.96
C ARG A 533 -17.34 0.41 -14.75
N CYS A 534 -16.87 0.58 -13.50
CA CYS A 534 -15.64 1.29 -13.19
C CYS A 534 -14.39 0.42 -13.39
N PHE A 535 -14.50 -0.90 -13.62
CA PHE A 535 -13.39 -1.84 -13.60
C PHE A 535 -12.91 -2.30 -14.98
N TYR A 536 -13.37 -1.69 -16.06
CA TYR A 536 -12.87 -1.96 -17.41
C TYR A 536 -12.80 -0.68 -18.25
N SER A 537 -11.89 -0.69 -19.24
CA SER A 537 -11.71 0.45 -20.15
C SER A 537 -12.87 0.59 -21.11
N LYS A 538 -13.31 1.84 -21.35
CA LYS A 538 -14.29 2.12 -22.39
C LYS A 538 -13.72 1.97 -23.80
N ASP A 539 -12.39 2.16 -23.97
CA ASP A 539 -11.70 2.25 -25.26
C ASP A 539 -11.03 0.95 -25.67
N ILE A 540 -10.47 0.20 -24.70
CA ILE A 540 -9.70 -1.03 -24.95
C ILE A 540 -10.55 -2.23 -24.52
N GLY A 541 -11.02 -2.98 -25.52
CA GLY A 541 -12.07 -3.98 -25.37
C GLY A 541 -11.73 -5.19 -24.51
N ASN A 542 -10.46 -5.46 -24.25
CA ASN A 542 -9.99 -6.57 -23.42
C ASN A 542 -9.17 -6.14 -22.20
N LEU A 543 -9.32 -4.87 -21.76
CA LEU A 543 -8.60 -4.31 -20.62
C LEU A 543 -9.51 -4.10 -19.42
N PHE A 544 -9.19 -4.76 -18.32
CA PHE A 544 -9.70 -4.49 -17.00
C PHE A 544 -8.80 -3.55 -16.21
N MET A 545 -9.34 -2.93 -15.17
CA MET A 545 -8.62 -2.16 -14.17
C MET A 545 -9.02 -2.61 -12.77
N ALA A 546 -8.08 -2.61 -11.82
CA ALA A 546 -8.37 -2.78 -10.41
C ALA A 546 -7.41 -1.97 -9.54
N GLY A 547 -7.90 -1.47 -8.42
CA GLY A 547 -7.13 -0.61 -7.52
C GLY A 547 -7.29 0.87 -7.83
N ARG A 548 -6.22 1.66 -7.70
CA ARG A 548 -6.25 3.12 -7.90
C ARG A 548 -6.50 3.56 -9.35
N THR A 549 -6.42 2.64 -10.29
CA THR A 549 -6.52 2.90 -11.74
C THR A 549 -7.95 2.88 -12.27
N ILE A 550 -8.93 2.53 -11.45
CA ILE A 550 -10.34 2.39 -11.82
C ILE A 550 -10.97 3.75 -12.20
N SER A 551 -12.13 3.69 -12.85
CA SER A 551 -12.86 4.85 -13.36
C SER A 551 -13.67 5.55 -12.28
N VAL A 552 -13.04 6.47 -11.57
CA VAL A 552 -13.65 7.25 -10.47
C VAL A 552 -13.17 8.70 -10.51
N ASP A 553 -13.95 9.63 -9.98
CA ASP A 553 -13.47 10.98 -9.73
C ASP A 553 -12.46 11.01 -8.55
N ARG A 554 -11.86 12.16 -8.29
CA ARG A 554 -10.87 12.32 -7.23
C ARG A 554 -11.48 12.07 -5.83
N ASN A 555 -12.71 12.50 -5.59
CA ASN A 555 -13.36 12.31 -4.29
C ASN A 555 -13.66 10.84 -4.02
N SER A 556 -14.18 10.13 -5.03
CA SER A 556 -14.39 8.68 -4.94
C SER A 556 -13.08 7.91 -4.79
N LEU A 557 -11.99 8.38 -5.43
CA LEU A 557 -10.67 7.78 -5.24
C LEU A 557 -10.27 7.78 -3.76
N GLY A 558 -10.56 8.87 -3.03
CA GLY A 558 -10.29 8.95 -1.58
C GLY A 558 -10.85 7.76 -0.80
N SER A 559 -12.05 7.29 -1.16
CA SER A 559 -12.70 6.15 -0.51
C SER A 559 -12.27 4.79 -1.08
N THR A 560 -11.97 4.72 -2.39
CA THR A 560 -11.79 3.44 -3.09
C THR A 560 -10.35 2.95 -3.13
N ARG A 561 -9.37 3.83 -2.84
CA ARG A 561 -7.92 3.53 -2.95
C ARG A 561 -7.34 2.66 -1.83
N VAL A 562 -8.08 2.40 -0.74
CA VAL A 562 -7.55 1.59 0.36
C VAL A 562 -7.35 0.14 -0.05
N MET A 563 -6.23 -0.44 0.39
CA MET A 563 -5.70 -1.66 -0.23
C MET A 563 -6.61 -2.87 -0.17
N ARG A 564 -7.35 -3.10 0.92
CA ARG A 564 -8.27 -4.25 1.00
C ARG A 564 -9.46 -4.09 0.05
N THR A 565 -9.98 -2.86 -0.11
CA THR A 565 -10.99 -2.55 -1.14
C THR A 565 -10.44 -2.81 -2.54
N CYS A 566 -9.20 -2.38 -2.82
CA CYS A 566 -8.52 -2.67 -4.08
C CYS A 566 -8.38 -4.19 -4.33
N GLY A 567 -8.08 -4.97 -3.30
CA GLY A 567 -8.02 -6.43 -3.40
C GLY A 567 -9.35 -7.06 -3.80
N MET A 568 -10.45 -6.60 -3.21
CA MET A 568 -11.81 -7.04 -3.59
C MET A 568 -12.17 -6.67 -5.02
N MET A 569 -11.71 -5.52 -5.54
CA MET A 569 -11.88 -5.17 -6.97
C MET A 569 -11.19 -6.22 -7.85
N GLY A 570 -9.97 -6.64 -7.48
CA GLY A 570 -9.28 -7.72 -8.15
C GLY A 570 -10.08 -9.04 -8.14
N GLU A 571 -10.66 -9.41 -6.99
CA GLU A 571 -11.50 -10.61 -6.91
C GLU A 571 -12.65 -10.58 -7.92
N VAL A 572 -13.34 -9.45 -8.05
CA VAL A 572 -14.44 -9.28 -9.02
C VAL A 572 -13.91 -9.36 -10.45
N VAL A 573 -12.79 -8.71 -10.75
CA VAL A 573 -12.16 -8.74 -12.08
C VAL A 573 -11.76 -10.16 -12.47
N GLY A 574 -11.18 -10.96 -11.56
CA GLY A 574 -10.81 -12.35 -11.82
C GLY A 574 -12.04 -13.23 -12.17
N LYS A 575 -13.16 -13.03 -11.45
CA LYS A 575 -14.45 -13.70 -11.74
C LYS A 575 -15.02 -13.28 -13.12
N ALA A 576 -14.99 -11.97 -13.40
CA ALA A 576 -15.46 -11.42 -14.68
C ALA A 576 -14.59 -11.90 -15.85
N ALA A 577 -13.28 -12.04 -15.65
CA ALA A 577 -12.36 -12.55 -16.66
C ALA A 577 -12.71 -14.01 -17.06
N TRP A 578 -13.09 -14.85 -16.10
CA TRP A 578 -13.58 -16.19 -16.41
C TRP A 578 -14.84 -16.14 -17.28
N ILE A 579 -15.82 -15.28 -16.96
CA ILE A 579 -17.03 -15.10 -17.78
C ILE A 579 -16.64 -14.70 -19.21
N CYS A 580 -15.71 -13.77 -19.37
CA CYS A 580 -15.23 -13.33 -20.69
C CYS A 580 -14.66 -14.49 -21.50
N VAL A 581 -13.79 -15.30 -20.91
CA VAL A 581 -13.16 -16.43 -21.62
C VAL A 581 -14.15 -17.54 -21.89
N ARG A 582 -14.99 -17.88 -20.90
CA ARG A 582 -15.97 -18.97 -20.98
C ARG A 582 -17.07 -18.70 -22.01
N HIS A 583 -17.54 -17.47 -22.10
CA HIS A 583 -18.66 -17.06 -22.96
C HIS A 583 -18.20 -16.28 -24.21
N HIS A 584 -16.89 -16.20 -24.48
CA HIS A 584 -16.32 -15.47 -25.62
C HIS A 584 -16.82 -14.02 -25.70
N THR A 585 -16.90 -13.34 -24.57
CA THR A 585 -17.39 -11.98 -24.44
C THR A 585 -16.29 -11.01 -23.97
N THR A 586 -16.61 -9.71 -23.91
CA THR A 586 -15.72 -8.65 -23.45
C THR A 586 -16.04 -8.26 -22.00
N PRO A 587 -15.17 -7.53 -21.31
CA PRO A 587 -15.49 -6.91 -20.03
C PRO A 587 -16.82 -6.14 -20.00
N ARG A 588 -17.11 -5.35 -21.04
CA ARG A 588 -18.41 -4.68 -21.22
C ARG A 588 -19.56 -5.68 -21.40
N GLY A 589 -19.33 -6.73 -22.19
CA GLY A 589 -20.35 -7.77 -22.43
C GLY A 589 -20.73 -8.53 -21.15
N VAL A 590 -19.86 -8.58 -20.14
CA VAL A 590 -20.24 -9.12 -18.82
C VAL A 590 -21.31 -8.25 -18.17
N TYR A 591 -21.19 -6.92 -18.23
CA TYR A 591 -22.25 -6.02 -17.75
C TYR A 591 -23.55 -6.18 -18.56
N ASP A 592 -23.44 -6.18 -19.90
CA ASP A 592 -24.59 -6.13 -20.79
C ASP A 592 -25.41 -7.44 -20.79
N GLN A 593 -24.75 -8.60 -20.60
CA GLN A 593 -25.38 -9.91 -20.86
C GLN A 593 -25.20 -10.93 -19.74
N TYR A 594 -24.20 -10.80 -18.88
CA TYR A 594 -23.81 -11.83 -17.91
C TYR A 594 -23.66 -11.29 -16.48
N LEU A 595 -24.26 -10.14 -16.19
CA LEU A 595 -24.16 -9.51 -14.86
C LEU A 595 -24.67 -10.42 -13.75
N ASP A 596 -25.73 -11.18 -14.00
CA ASP A 596 -26.29 -12.09 -13.00
C ASP A 596 -25.35 -13.26 -12.70
N ILE A 597 -24.63 -13.80 -13.70
CA ILE A 597 -23.60 -14.81 -13.47
C ILE A 597 -22.48 -14.23 -12.61
N LEU A 598 -22.06 -12.97 -12.85
CA LEU A 598 -21.07 -12.31 -12.02
C LEU A 598 -21.55 -12.16 -10.56
N LYS A 599 -22.81 -11.77 -10.35
CA LYS A 599 -23.44 -11.69 -9.02
C LYS A 599 -23.45 -13.05 -8.31
N ASP A 600 -23.78 -14.10 -9.01
CA ASP A 600 -23.75 -15.47 -8.47
C ASP A 600 -22.34 -15.89 -8.05
N LEU A 601 -21.33 -15.59 -8.86
CA LEU A 601 -19.93 -15.86 -8.52
C LEU A 601 -19.46 -15.04 -7.33
N MET A 602 -19.91 -13.79 -7.17
CA MET A 602 -19.56 -12.96 -6.02
C MET A 602 -20.20 -13.45 -4.71
N ASN A 603 -21.31 -14.18 -4.78
CA ASN A 603 -21.96 -14.83 -3.64
C ASN A 603 -21.29 -16.15 -3.23
N GLN A 604 -20.29 -16.64 -3.99
CA GLN A 604 -19.58 -17.86 -3.64
C GLN A 604 -18.39 -17.59 -2.70
N PRO A 605 -18.09 -18.51 -1.77
CA PRO A 605 -16.89 -18.42 -0.95
C PRO A 605 -15.62 -18.21 -1.78
N GLY A 606 -14.69 -17.39 -1.28
CA GLY A 606 -13.46 -17.08 -1.97
C GLY A 606 -12.57 -18.29 -2.27
N ALA A 607 -12.68 -19.35 -1.47
CA ALA A 607 -11.95 -20.61 -1.65
C ALA A 607 -12.53 -21.52 -2.76
N MET A 608 -13.73 -21.24 -3.28
CA MET A 608 -14.33 -22.01 -4.37
C MET A 608 -13.46 -21.95 -5.63
N ARG A 609 -13.32 -23.09 -6.31
CA ARG A 609 -12.45 -23.20 -7.49
C ARG A 609 -12.96 -24.21 -8.52
N ARG A 610 -12.37 -24.11 -9.71
CA ARG A 610 -12.55 -25.04 -10.84
C ARG A 610 -11.18 -25.61 -11.21
N ASP A 611 -11.16 -26.85 -11.69
CA ASP A 611 -9.93 -27.47 -12.18
C ASP A 611 -9.50 -26.96 -13.56
N ASN A 612 -10.46 -26.46 -14.34
CA ASN A 612 -10.26 -25.87 -15.67
C ASN A 612 -11.45 -24.97 -16.00
N LEU A 613 -11.42 -24.31 -17.15
CA LEU A 613 -12.44 -23.35 -17.60
C LEU A 613 -13.86 -23.92 -17.65
N GLU A 614 -14.01 -25.20 -17.97
CA GLU A 614 -15.29 -25.88 -18.15
C GLU A 614 -15.73 -26.66 -16.89
N GLY A 615 -14.84 -26.81 -15.91
CA GLY A 615 -15.07 -27.61 -14.71
C GLY A 615 -16.15 -27.02 -13.81
N ASP A 616 -16.78 -27.84 -13.01
CA ASP A 616 -17.75 -27.44 -12.01
C ASP A 616 -17.03 -26.68 -10.87
N LEU A 617 -17.74 -25.72 -10.27
CA LEU A 617 -17.27 -24.99 -9.12
C LEU A 617 -17.40 -25.85 -7.85
N TYR A 618 -16.33 -26.07 -7.13
CA TYR A 618 -16.31 -26.84 -5.89
C TYR A 618 -15.53 -26.18 -4.77
N LEU A 619 -15.88 -26.50 -3.53
CA LEU A 619 -15.14 -26.10 -2.35
C LEU A 619 -14.13 -27.20 -1.98
N PRO A 620 -12.81 -26.90 -1.96
CA PRO A 620 -11.82 -27.90 -1.56
C PRO A 620 -12.05 -28.38 -0.11
N ALA A 621 -11.81 -29.67 0.14
CA ALA A 621 -11.98 -30.26 1.47
C ALA A 621 -11.05 -29.63 2.53
N ASN A 622 -9.91 -29.10 2.11
CA ASN A 622 -8.93 -28.41 2.94
C ASN A 622 -9.09 -26.89 2.92
N ALA A 623 -10.20 -26.35 2.40
CA ALA A 623 -10.46 -24.93 2.41
C ALA A 623 -10.44 -24.39 3.84
N LYS A 624 -9.65 -23.33 4.06
CA LYS A 624 -9.57 -22.66 5.36
C LYS A 624 -10.93 -22.06 5.69
N LYS A 625 -11.54 -22.52 6.76
CA LYS A 625 -12.73 -21.86 7.30
C LYS A 625 -12.30 -20.52 7.90
N LEU A 626 -12.73 -19.46 7.28
CA LEU A 626 -12.59 -18.14 7.86
C LEU A 626 -13.62 -17.97 9.00
N PRO A 627 -13.27 -17.24 10.05
CA PRO A 627 -14.23 -16.91 11.11
C PRO A 627 -15.47 -16.25 10.49
N ASP A 628 -16.62 -16.49 11.07
CA ASP A 628 -17.89 -15.93 10.61
C ASP A 628 -18.00 -14.43 11.00
N THR A 629 -17.15 -13.60 10.37
CA THR A 629 -17.03 -12.17 10.67
C THR A 629 -18.12 -11.32 10.04
N ALA A 630 -18.73 -11.80 8.96
CA ALA A 630 -19.81 -11.07 8.29
C ALA A 630 -21.05 -10.93 9.19
N LEU A 631 -21.20 -11.85 10.16
CA LEU A 631 -22.34 -11.95 11.06
C LEU A 631 -21.98 -11.68 12.51
N SER A 632 -20.70 -11.68 12.92
CA SER A 632 -20.27 -11.03 14.13
C SER A 632 -20.32 -9.53 13.87
N SER A 633 -21.53 -9.00 13.69
CA SER A 633 -21.73 -7.59 13.87
C SER A 633 -21.14 -7.28 15.24
N ASP A 634 -20.32 -6.26 15.32
CA ASP A 634 -19.90 -5.67 16.58
C ASP A 634 -21.13 -5.20 17.39
N SER A 635 -22.34 -5.47 16.88
CA SER A 635 -23.62 -5.25 17.51
C SER A 635 -24.27 -6.59 17.91
N ILE A 636 -24.83 -6.62 19.07
CA ILE A 636 -25.62 -7.71 19.61
C ILE A 636 -27.05 -7.51 19.14
N ASP A 637 -27.62 -8.49 18.44
CA ASP A 637 -29.05 -8.46 18.08
C ASP A 637 -29.87 -8.53 19.37
N PRO A 638 -30.66 -7.48 19.72
CA PRO A 638 -31.45 -7.48 20.94
C PRO A 638 -32.45 -8.63 21.01
N LYS A 639 -32.90 -9.17 19.85
CA LYS A 639 -33.81 -10.32 19.78
C LYS A 639 -33.16 -11.65 20.15
N LYS A 640 -31.84 -11.72 20.19
CA LYS A 640 -31.07 -12.91 20.61
C LYS A 640 -30.72 -12.90 22.09
N LEU A 641 -31.00 -11.80 22.81
CA LEU A 641 -30.85 -11.72 24.25
C LEU A 641 -32.10 -12.27 24.95
N GLU A 642 -31.90 -13.02 26.02
CA GLU A 642 -32.99 -13.57 26.83
C GLU A 642 -33.74 -12.48 27.62
N GLY A 643 -34.99 -12.72 27.93
CA GLY A 643 -35.81 -11.84 28.77
C GLY A 643 -36.42 -10.66 28.03
N ILE A 644 -36.66 -9.56 28.76
CA ILE A 644 -37.11 -8.30 28.17
C ILE A 644 -35.87 -7.47 27.90
N VAL A 645 -35.70 -7.04 26.63
CA VAL A 645 -34.57 -6.21 26.21
C VAL A 645 -35.13 -4.94 25.58
N ILE A 646 -34.63 -3.79 26.03
CA ILE A 646 -34.97 -2.48 25.52
C ILE A 646 -33.65 -1.85 25.02
N ASP A 647 -33.56 -1.56 23.74
CA ASP A 647 -32.44 -0.91 23.10
C ASP A 647 -32.46 0.61 23.36
N ASP A 648 -31.31 1.29 23.31
CA ASP A 648 -31.27 2.75 23.52
C ASP A 648 -32.04 3.54 22.46
N LYS A 649 -32.25 2.94 21.28
CA LYS A 649 -33.13 3.44 20.23
C LYS A 649 -34.60 3.55 20.66
N GLU A 650 -35.02 2.71 21.60
CA GLU A 650 -36.38 2.67 22.16
C GLU A 650 -36.52 3.50 23.44
N ALA A 651 -35.41 4.04 23.97
CA ALA A 651 -35.39 4.84 25.17
C ALA A 651 -35.95 6.25 24.96
N GLU A 652 -36.65 6.77 25.97
CA GLU A 652 -37.06 8.18 26.02
C GLU A 652 -35.87 9.06 26.42
N LEU A 653 -35.28 9.75 25.46
CA LEU A 653 -34.10 10.60 25.65
C LEU A 653 -34.52 12.06 25.94
N ASN A 654 -34.08 12.61 27.07
CA ASN A 654 -34.24 14.03 27.41
C ASN A 654 -32.87 14.69 27.51
N GLY A 655 -32.70 15.87 26.89
CA GLY A 655 -31.41 16.57 26.79
C GLY A 655 -30.60 16.13 25.57
N LYS A 656 -29.29 16.44 25.60
CA LYS A 656 -28.39 16.12 24.45
C LYS A 656 -27.70 14.78 24.65
N TRP A 657 -27.92 13.89 23.72
CA TRP A 657 -27.26 12.60 23.60
C TRP A 657 -26.60 12.49 22.22
N ALA A 658 -25.39 11.97 22.19
CA ALA A 658 -24.67 11.63 20.98
C ALA A 658 -24.68 10.11 20.79
N HIS A 659 -24.66 9.67 19.55
CA HIS A 659 -24.60 8.26 19.20
C HIS A 659 -23.17 7.87 18.83
N GLY A 660 -22.78 6.62 19.09
CA GLY A 660 -21.46 6.08 18.79
C GLY A 660 -21.52 4.60 18.45
N GLU A 661 -20.59 4.17 17.61
CA GLU A 661 -20.41 2.78 17.17
C GLU A 661 -18.98 2.29 17.42
N GLY A 662 -18.12 3.15 17.98
CA GLY A 662 -16.68 2.90 18.13
C GLY A 662 -16.30 1.98 19.30
N LEU A 663 -17.15 1.87 20.34
CA LEU A 663 -16.91 0.98 21.48
C LEU A 663 -17.76 -0.28 21.32
N LYS A 664 -17.12 -1.43 21.24
CA LYS A 664 -17.75 -2.70 20.86
C LYS A 664 -17.53 -3.79 21.92
N PRO A 665 -18.42 -4.79 22.05
CA PRO A 665 -19.72 -4.90 21.36
C PRO A 665 -20.77 -3.94 21.93
N TYR A 666 -21.79 -3.61 21.13
CA TYR A 666 -22.98 -2.85 21.56
C TYR A 666 -24.25 -3.58 21.11
N VAL A 667 -25.39 -3.25 21.74
CA VAL A 667 -26.71 -3.82 21.40
C VAL A 667 -27.37 -2.95 20.33
N GLY A 668 -28.03 -3.55 19.35
CA GLY A 668 -28.74 -2.80 18.29
C GLY A 668 -27.85 -2.14 17.25
N GLU A 669 -28.17 -0.91 16.87
CA GLU A 669 -27.54 -0.20 15.77
C GLU A 669 -26.36 0.68 16.21
N TYR A 670 -26.41 1.24 17.42
CA TYR A 670 -25.43 2.15 18.03
C TYR A 670 -25.60 2.11 19.55
N TYR A 671 -24.75 2.78 20.27
CA TYR A 671 -24.94 3.15 21.69
C TYR A 671 -25.03 4.67 21.85
N SER A 672 -25.70 5.15 22.88
CA SER A 672 -25.81 6.56 23.19
C SER A 672 -24.90 6.98 24.33
N TYR A 673 -24.42 8.24 24.32
CA TYR A 673 -23.63 8.80 25.41
C TYR A 673 -23.87 10.30 25.56
N GLY A 674 -23.79 10.80 26.79
CA GLY A 674 -24.01 12.21 27.09
C GLY A 674 -23.33 12.67 28.35
N SER A 675 -23.01 13.99 28.38
CA SER A 675 -22.45 14.68 29.55
C SER A 675 -23.16 15.99 29.87
N ASP A 676 -24.25 16.30 29.16
CA ASP A 676 -25.04 17.50 29.38
C ASP A 676 -25.69 17.46 30.74
N LYS A 677 -25.46 18.51 31.55
CA LYS A 677 -25.98 18.54 32.95
C LYS A 677 -27.51 18.58 32.93
N GLY A 678 -28.12 17.52 33.46
CA GLY A 678 -29.57 17.37 33.53
C GLY A 678 -30.20 16.54 32.41
N ALA A 679 -29.39 15.95 31.51
CA ALA A 679 -29.91 14.97 30.59
C ALA A 679 -30.27 13.65 31.28
N SER A 680 -31.30 12.96 30.77
CA SER A 680 -31.75 11.66 31.28
C SER A 680 -32.22 10.77 30.11
N ALA A 681 -32.11 9.44 30.32
CA ALA A 681 -32.66 8.44 29.42
C ALA A 681 -33.47 7.43 30.18
N ARG A 682 -34.70 7.18 29.74
CA ARG A 682 -35.66 6.30 30.39
C ARG A 682 -35.98 5.09 29.52
N PHE A 683 -35.73 3.92 30.05
CA PHE A 683 -36.03 2.63 29.42
C PHE A 683 -37.25 2.04 30.12
N ALA A 684 -38.43 2.21 29.53
CA ALA A 684 -39.70 1.76 30.08
C ALA A 684 -40.00 0.30 29.70
N PHE A 685 -40.54 -0.47 30.62
CA PHE A 685 -40.96 -1.84 30.38
C PHE A 685 -42.08 -2.28 31.32
N SER A 686 -42.72 -3.40 30.98
CA SER A 686 -43.61 -4.10 31.91
C SER A 686 -43.34 -5.60 31.90
N VAL A 687 -43.53 -6.25 33.05
CA VAL A 687 -43.36 -7.71 33.17
C VAL A 687 -44.72 -8.42 33.03
N LYS A 688 -44.69 -9.64 32.51
CA LYS A 688 -45.91 -10.45 32.31
C LYS A 688 -46.36 -11.17 33.60
N GLN A 689 -45.44 -11.36 34.52
CA GLN A 689 -45.69 -12.03 35.83
C GLN A 689 -45.08 -11.23 36.97
N THR A 690 -45.83 -11.07 38.08
CA THR A 690 -45.31 -10.46 39.28
C THR A 690 -44.22 -11.35 39.88
N GLY A 691 -43.06 -10.76 40.20
CA GLY A 691 -41.92 -11.52 40.73
C GLY A 691 -40.65 -10.71 40.88
N SER A 692 -39.57 -11.42 41.20
CA SER A 692 -38.25 -10.86 41.30
C SER A 692 -37.51 -11.03 39.95
N TYR A 693 -36.82 -9.97 39.52
CA TYR A 693 -36.10 -9.96 38.25
C TYR A 693 -34.72 -9.32 38.42
N GLU A 694 -33.72 -9.91 37.80
CA GLU A 694 -32.41 -9.27 37.63
C GLU A 694 -32.48 -8.22 36.56
N VAL A 695 -32.00 -7.01 36.85
CA VAL A 695 -31.89 -5.90 35.88
C VAL A 695 -30.46 -5.70 35.51
N ARG A 696 -30.16 -5.75 34.22
CA ARG A 696 -28.83 -5.53 33.64
C ARG A 696 -28.86 -4.33 32.70
N ILE A 697 -27.72 -3.64 32.65
CA ILE A 697 -27.44 -2.60 31.64
C ILE A 697 -26.24 -3.01 30.82
N PHE A 698 -26.15 -2.50 29.60
CA PHE A 698 -25.02 -2.72 28.70
C PHE A 698 -24.24 -1.43 28.51
N PHE A 699 -22.91 -1.52 28.54
CA PHE A 699 -22.00 -0.43 28.21
C PHE A 699 -20.59 -0.96 27.93
N GLN A 700 -19.78 -0.18 27.20
CA GLN A 700 -18.37 -0.46 27.00
C GLN A 700 -17.50 0.56 27.74
N PRO A 701 -16.40 0.10 28.39
CA PRO A 701 -15.53 0.98 29.16
C PRO A 701 -14.73 1.91 28.28
N HIS A 702 -14.55 3.15 28.74
CA HIS A 702 -13.63 4.10 28.12
C HIS A 702 -13.20 5.15 29.15
N GLU A 703 -12.00 5.72 29.00
CA GLU A 703 -11.44 6.70 29.94
C GLU A 703 -12.29 7.97 30.12
N ASN A 704 -13.03 8.38 29.06
CA ASN A 704 -13.91 9.54 29.09
C ASN A 704 -15.35 9.25 29.58
N ARG A 705 -15.63 8.00 29.98
CA ARG A 705 -16.93 7.61 30.52
C ARG A 705 -17.10 8.01 32.00
N ALA A 706 -18.34 8.01 32.45
CA ALA A 706 -18.71 8.40 33.81
C ALA A 706 -18.08 7.48 34.86
N LYS A 707 -17.40 8.06 35.83
CA LYS A 707 -16.87 7.34 37.00
C LYS A 707 -17.97 6.99 38.01
N THR A 708 -19.04 7.77 38.01
CA THR A 708 -20.16 7.66 38.97
C THR A 708 -21.51 7.85 38.28
N ALA A 709 -21.76 7.06 37.18
CA ALA A 709 -23.02 7.13 36.45
C ALA A 709 -24.18 6.73 37.37
N PRO A 710 -25.14 7.63 37.68
CA PRO A 710 -26.32 7.27 38.48
C PRO A 710 -27.34 6.59 37.56
N VAL A 711 -27.66 5.33 37.88
CA VAL A 711 -28.67 4.52 37.19
C VAL A 711 -29.74 4.11 38.17
N SER A 712 -30.95 4.57 37.96
CA SER A 712 -32.10 4.25 38.89
C SER A 712 -32.98 3.17 38.27
N VAL A 713 -33.47 2.28 39.12
CA VAL A 713 -34.49 1.28 38.77
C VAL A 713 -35.77 1.65 39.49
N LEU A 714 -36.83 1.91 38.71
CA LEU A 714 -38.19 2.12 39.24
C LEU A 714 -38.89 0.77 39.32
N SER A 715 -39.07 0.28 40.54
CA SER A 715 -39.60 -1.05 40.83
C SER A 715 -40.83 -0.96 41.73
N ALA A 716 -41.46 -2.10 42.07
CA ALA A 716 -42.59 -2.15 43.00
C ALA A 716 -42.21 -1.64 44.41
N ASP A 717 -40.93 -1.72 44.79
CA ASP A 717 -40.41 -1.22 46.08
C ASP A 717 -39.97 0.27 45.99
N GLY A 718 -40.28 0.97 44.90
CA GLY A 718 -39.91 2.37 44.62
C GLY A 718 -38.64 2.54 43.77
N GLU A 719 -38.15 3.77 43.70
CA GLU A 719 -36.93 4.10 42.91
C GLU A 719 -35.67 3.79 43.75
N LYS A 720 -34.77 3.03 43.17
CA LYS A 720 -33.46 2.74 43.77
C LYS A 720 -32.34 3.07 42.78
N THR A 721 -31.39 3.90 43.21
CA THR A 721 -30.25 4.32 42.37
C THR A 721 -29.01 3.48 42.69
N VAL A 722 -28.36 3.01 41.64
CA VAL A 722 -27.05 2.33 41.64
C VAL A 722 -26.04 3.20 40.95
N THR A 723 -24.88 3.40 41.58
CA THR A 723 -23.77 4.15 40.94
C THR A 723 -22.87 3.19 40.20
N VAL A 724 -22.67 3.43 38.91
CA VAL A 724 -21.90 2.57 38.03
C VAL A 724 -20.63 3.28 37.52
N ASN A 725 -19.48 2.64 37.66
CA ASN A 725 -18.23 3.14 37.09
C ASN A 725 -18.05 2.59 35.69
N GLN A 726 -18.34 3.40 34.69
CA GLN A 726 -18.27 3.04 33.28
C GLN A 726 -16.87 3.22 32.64
N THR A 727 -15.86 3.60 33.46
CA THR A 727 -14.45 3.57 33.00
C THR A 727 -13.83 2.18 33.14
N LYS A 728 -14.51 1.25 33.79
CA LYS A 728 -14.10 -0.14 34.01
C LYS A 728 -14.98 -1.08 33.19
N ALA A 729 -14.40 -2.20 32.77
CA ALA A 729 -15.14 -3.23 32.06
C ALA A 729 -16.30 -3.76 32.91
N ALA A 730 -17.46 -3.97 32.31
CA ALA A 730 -18.59 -4.64 32.91
C ALA A 730 -18.24 -6.13 33.19
N PRO A 731 -18.64 -6.66 34.35
CA PRO A 731 -18.18 -7.99 34.81
C PRO A 731 -18.83 -9.17 34.08
N LEU A 732 -19.96 -8.95 33.41
CA LEU A 732 -20.70 -9.99 32.70
C LEU A 732 -20.36 -9.99 31.21
N PRO A 733 -20.58 -11.10 30.46
CA PRO A 733 -20.32 -11.17 29.02
C PRO A 733 -21.01 -10.06 28.24
N GLN A 734 -20.43 -9.73 27.10
CA GLN A 734 -20.97 -8.77 26.11
C GLN A 734 -21.11 -7.32 26.63
N GLY A 735 -20.45 -6.95 27.73
CA GLY A 735 -20.55 -5.61 28.30
C GLY A 735 -21.76 -5.45 29.23
N ALA A 736 -22.36 -6.53 29.69
CA ALA A 736 -23.48 -6.50 30.64
C ALA A 736 -23.03 -6.25 32.07
N TYR A 737 -23.79 -5.42 32.80
CA TYR A 737 -23.58 -5.08 34.21
C TYR A 737 -24.88 -5.25 34.99
N SER A 738 -24.88 -6.08 36.03
CA SER A 738 -26.05 -6.28 36.88
C SER A 738 -26.24 -5.14 37.88
N LEU A 739 -27.40 -4.49 37.83
CA LEU A 739 -27.81 -3.50 38.82
C LEU A 739 -28.36 -4.15 40.11
N GLY A 740 -28.65 -5.45 40.06
CA GLY A 740 -29.23 -6.24 41.14
C GLY A 740 -30.59 -6.83 40.81
N THR A 741 -31.25 -7.40 41.83
CA THR A 741 -32.59 -8.00 41.71
C THR A 741 -33.63 -7.07 42.33
N PHE A 742 -34.74 -6.87 41.59
CA PHE A 742 -35.83 -5.97 41.95
C PHE A 742 -37.18 -6.68 41.78
N LYS A 743 -38.20 -6.23 42.54
CA LYS A 743 -39.56 -6.75 42.40
C LYS A 743 -40.37 -5.92 41.43
N PHE A 744 -41.09 -6.55 40.54
CA PHE A 744 -42.00 -5.90 39.61
C PHE A 744 -43.37 -6.55 39.65
N THR A 745 -44.40 -5.71 39.44
CA THR A 745 -45.81 -6.15 39.38
C THR A 745 -46.23 -6.34 37.92
N ALA A 746 -46.92 -7.44 37.64
CA ALA A 746 -47.40 -7.72 36.28
C ALA A 746 -48.31 -6.60 35.76
N GLY A 747 -48.04 -6.15 34.53
CA GLY A 747 -48.81 -5.11 33.85
C GLY A 747 -48.57 -3.67 34.30
N GLU A 748 -47.82 -3.46 35.38
CA GLU A 748 -47.40 -2.13 35.80
C GLU A 748 -46.18 -1.67 35.04
N GLU A 749 -46.13 -0.37 34.72
CA GLU A 749 -44.97 0.21 34.04
C GLU A 749 -43.83 0.40 35.05
N SER A 750 -42.66 -0.08 34.64
CA SER A 750 -41.38 0.03 35.35
C SER A 750 -40.36 0.66 34.46
N ALA A 751 -39.24 1.15 34.98
CA ALA A 751 -38.22 1.78 34.16
C ALA A 751 -36.81 1.66 34.74
N VAL A 752 -35.81 1.70 33.83
CA VAL A 752 -34.43 2.04 34.20
C VAL A 752 -34.12 3.44 33.66
N ILE A 753 -33.57 4.29 34.55
CA ILE A 753 -33.35 5.70 34.25
C ILE A 753 -31.87 6.03 34.45
N PHE A 754 -31.21 6.45 33.38
CA PHE A 754 -29.87 7.00 33.43
C PHE A 754 -29.92 8.52 33.57
N ARG A 755 -29.04 9.09 34.38
CA ARG A 755 -28.93 10.54 34.58
C ARG A 755 -27.47 10.98 34.42
N THR A 756 -27.27 12.15 33.84
CA THR A 756 -25.92 12.72 33.62
C THR A 756 -25.49 13.62 34.80
N ALA A 757 -26.42 14.05 35.63
CA ALA A 757 -26.13 14.90 36.79
C ALA A 757 -25.14 14.19 37.74
N ALA A 758 -24.04 14.84 38.11
CA ALA A 758 -23.00 14.32 39.01
C ALA A 758 -22.27 13.05 38.52
N ALA A 759 -22.35 12.70 37.25
CA ALA A 759 -21.80 11.46 36.70
C ALA A 759 -20.26 11.44 36.58
N GLY A 760 -19.60 12.61 36.55
CA GLY A 760 -18.13 12.70 36.46
C GLY A 760 -17.54 12.19 35.13
N GLY A 761 -18.24 12.40 34.02
CA GLY A 761 -17.84 11.97 32.67
C GLY A 761 -19.08 11.73 31.79
N ASN A 762 -18.85 11.23 30.56
CA ASN A 762 -19.95 10.88 29.65
C ASN A 762 -20.67 9.62 30.18
N VAL A 763 -21.97 9.70 30.44
CA VAL A 763 -22.80 8.54 30.74
C VAL A 763 -23.03 7.77 29.45
N HIS A 764 -22.63 6.50 29.45
CA HIS A 764 -22.85 5.57 28.34
C HIS A 764 -24.10 4.75 28.61
N LEU A 765 -24.98 4.66 27.67
CA LEU A 765 -26.14 3.77 27.68
C LEU A 765 -26.24 3.06 26.32
N ASP A 766 -26.66 1.81 26.40
CA ASP A 766 -26.73 0.94 25.22
C ASP A 766 -28.09 0.18 25.29
N ALA A 767 -28.19 -0.83 26.09
CA ALA A 767 -29.46 -1.52 26.30
C ALA A 767 -29.73 -1.82 27.78
N VAL A 768 -31.00 -2.12 28.12
CA VAL A 768 -31.46 -2.66 29.38
C VAL A 768 -32.02 -4.04 29.14
N GLN A 769 -31.63 -5.01 29.99
CA GLN A 769 -32.12 -6.38 30.01
C GLN A 769 -32.75 -6.71 31.34
N VAL A 770 -33.96 -7.31 31.34
CA VAL A 770 -34.69 -7.73 32.52
C VAL A 770 -34.97 -9.24 32.45
N LEU A 771 -34.42 -10.00 33.39
CA LEU A 771 -34.47 -11.45 33.45
C LEU A 771 -35.20 -11.93 34.72
N PRO A 772 -36.05 -12.98 34.67
CA PRO A 772 -36.54 -13.61 35.88
C PRO A 772 -35.39 -14.02 36.81
N ALA A 773 -35.42 -13.61 38.07
CA ALA A 773 -34.38 -14.02 39.02
C ALA A 773 -34.47 -15.56 39.22
N LYS A 774 -33.28 -16.19 39.18
CA LYS A 774 -33.14 -17.64 39.39
C LYS A 774 -33.32 -17.99 40.87
#